data_66483aa5d72c4ee6d13956d1aeb0bef3
#
_entry.id   66483aa5d72c4ee6d13956d1aeb0bef3
#
_cell.length_a   1.000
_cell.length_b   1.000
_cell.length_c   1.000
_cell.angle_alpha   90.00
_cell.angle_beta   90.00
_cell.angle_gamma   90.00
#
_symmetry.space_group_name_H-M   'P 1'
#
loop_
_entity.id
_entity.type
_entity.pdbx_description
1 polymer ?
#
loop_
_entity_poly.entity_id
_entity_poly.type
_entity_poly.pdbx_seq_one_letter_code
_entity_poly.pdbx_strand_id
1 'polypeptide(L)'
;MNFKDLRVFFLLIFFFNISTFLHAELCGVELSDYFFNELKAADFNVRPQNLTDLTSKQFPYSLSISFSNSDILYKNSENRLYIALPIEIAFEIKSQLFSLFFELKEKNIPINTVFVLQASEYSILPEKYTENFAYGSTKMIENIYNKDNCAVIVITKPESLTDSLEIIPGANGFMTPLWLIRQIPLEIYNNSLLSYRLNLAKMNKRLEMFLANSIPAVGISFDSENKKQQEQLCSVLEQIITNYSIENKDKNNSSTYMVINLFGKKIWLNEIFFVFLYLITAIIVLFSVCGFSLFGEKQLSIKKDFLNVWYIIPIIIIISVLFLLLGQSLGEKLSVFFNTSPLFILYLKTFFSFILIAILFAILVIVKLPLSQVIYGYLITLISLVNIFVFSTIDITLLIVFLLEYLVIYFARFTKKTIWLFIISFFILIPFVPYVINIAENVSPEKLNNLIVTDFWGNLLYALMLIPLEIMWLRIFIRLNVYGKQKGMSIFKIYGMAFSLLLILLLMISTILSVATKIQGKKISLNEKQNYEIKKYEQTNNEKDIPVKIYFNFYNYLDFKTVDITIQSDLTILWYKINIKSPNSIPIYDSDFEFRNIKTIEGGCSNFFIPYLPPKKSKISYITKDFIEQNIFIEIFCLTPNNDIILVTKNILL
;
A
#
# COMPACT_ATOMS: atom_id res chain seq x y z
N MET A 1 -41.28 -21.52 -36.54
CA MET A 1 -41.12 -20.20 -35.88
C MET A 1 -42.05 -19.23 -36.60
N ASN A 2 -43.09 -18.75 -35.91
CA ASN A 2 -44.10 -17.89 -36.49
C ASN A 2 -43.55 -16.46 -36.69
N PHE A 3 -44.00 -15.75 -37.73
CA PHE A 3 -43.57 -14.39 -38.07
C PHE A 3 -43.75 -13.39 -36.92
N LYS A 4 -44.62 -13.67 -35.93
CA LYS A 4 -44.80 -12.93 -34.71
C LYS A 4 -43.61 -13.12 -33.74
N ASP A 5 -43.05 -14.33 -33.64
CA ASP A 5 -41.91 -14.64 -32.74
C ASP A 5 -40.61 -14.01 -33.25
N LEU A 6 -40.48 -13.89 -34.58
CA LEU A 6 -39.35 -13.22 -35.20
C LEU A 6 -39.36 -11.70 -34.94
N ARG A 7 -40.55 -11.08 -34.94
CA ARG A 7 -40.68 -9.63 -34.59
C ARG A 7 -40.38 -9.34 -33.11
N VAL A 8 -40.81 -10.23 -32.21
CA VAL A 8 -40.50 -10.09 -30.77
C VAL A 8 -39.00 -10.33 -30.52
N PHE A 9 -38.39 -11.29 -31.25
CA PHE A 9 -36.96 -11.54 -31.15
C PHE A 9 -36.12 -10.37 -31.72
N PHE A 10 -36.54 -9.77 -32.86
CA PHE A 10 -35.89 -8.55 -33.39
C PHE A 10 -36.14 -7.32 -32.50
N LEU A 11 -37.30 -7.18 -31.87
CA LEU A 11 -37.56 -6.13 -30.90
C LEU A 11 -36.72 -6.33 -29.62
N LEU A 12 -36.58 -7.54 -29.13
CA LEU A 12 -35.70 -7.87 -28.01
C LEU A 12 -34.21 -7.61 -28.33
N ILE A 13 -33.76 -7.99 -29.54
CA ILE A 13 -32.38 -7.69 -30.00
C ILE A 13 -32.20 -6.17 -30.19
N PHE A 14 -33.24 -5.46 -30.67
CA PHE A 14 -33.20 -4.01 -30.84
C PHE A 14 -33.20 -3.30 -29.47
N PHE A 15 -34.02 -3.77 -28.51
CA PHE A 15 -34.00 -3.29 -27.13
C PHE A 15 -32.71 -3.67 -26.40
N PHE A 16 -32.15 -4.86 -26.64
CA PHE A 16 -30.84 -5.24 -26.07
C PHE A 16 -29.70 -4.41 -26.67
N ASN A 17 -29.74 -4.12 -28.00
CA ASN A 17 -28.76 -3.23 -28.62
C ASN A 17 -28.99 -1.76 -28.23
N ILE A 18 -30.22 -1.32 -27.99
CA ILE A 18 -30.49 0.03 -27.46
C ILE A 18 -30.05 0.15 -26.00
N SER A 19 -30.20 -0.90 -25.18
CA SER A 19 -29.66 -0.89 -23.82
C SER A 19 -28.14 -0.96 -23.75
N THR A 20 -27.49 -1.60 -24.73
CA THR A 20 -26.03 -1.59 -24.88
C THR A 20 -25.52 -0.33 -25.59
N PHE A 21 -26.35 0.34 -26.42
CA PHE A 21 -26.01 1.66 -27.01
C PHE A 21 -26.32 2.84 -26.08
N LEU A 22 -27.20 2.69 -25.09
CA LEU A 22 -27.44 3.69 -24.04
C LEU A 22 -26.42 3.63 -22.88
N HIS A 23 -25.47 2.69 -22.92
CA HIS A 23 -24.20 2.77 -22.21
C HIS A 23 -23.16 3.60 -23.00
N ALA A 24 -23.60 4.58 -23.79
CA ALA A 24 -22.75 5.71 -24.15
C ALA A 24 -22.35 6.36 -22.83
N GLU A 25 -21.12 6.08 -22.42
CA GLU A 25 -20.45 6.44 -21.19
C GLU A 25 -20.81 7.86 -20.79
N LEU A 26 -21.83 8.00 -19.92
CA LEU A 26 -22.05 9.24 -19.20
C LEU A 26 -20.75 9.50 -18.43
N CYS A 27 -20.08 10.57 -18.76
CA CYS A 27 -18.80 10.91 -18.14
C CYS A 27 -18.78 12.34 -17.66
N GLY A 28 -17.97 12.59 -16.66
CA GLY A 28 -17.76 13.93 -16.14
C GLY A 28 -19.02 14.62 -15.62
N VAL A 29 -19.37 15.76 -16.20
CA VAL A 29 -20.52 16.61 -15.78
C VAL A 29 -21.85 15.87 -15.96
N GLU A 30 -22.01 15.15 -17.06
CA GLU A 30 -23.26 14.44 -17.39
C GLU A 30 -23.61 13.41 -16.32
N LEU A 31 -22.61 12.74 -15.75
CA LEU A 31 -22.77 11.76 -14.67
C LEU A 31 -23.18 12.45 -13.36
N SER A 32 -22.58 13.59 -13.04
CA SER A 32 -22.94 14.39 -11.86
C SER A 32 -24.38 14.92 -11.97
N ASP A 33 -24.77 15.44 -13.13
CA ASP A 33 -26.13 15.94 -13.39
C ASP A 33 -27.16 14.81 -13.36
N TYR A 34 -26.81 13.65 -13.89
CA TYR A 34 -27.65 12.45 -13.85
C TYR A 34 -28.01 12.06 -12.40
N PHE A 35 -27.00 11.85 -11.55
CA PHE A 35 -27.24 11.52 -10.15
C PHE A 35 -27.98 12.61 -9.38
N PHE A 36 -27.63 13.87 -9.63
CA PHE A 36 -28.32 15.00 -8.98
C PHE A 36 -29.81 15.00 -9.28
N ASN A 37 -30.21 14.82 -10.54
CA ASN A 37 -31.59 14.82 -10.96
C ASN A 37 -32.35 13.58 -10.43
N GLU A 38 -31.77 12.40 -10.51
CA GLU A 38 -32.38 11.15 -10.01
C GLU A 38 -32.60 11.19 -8.48
N LEU A 39 -31.58 11.61 -7.72
CA LEU A 39 -31.67 11.69 -6.26
C LEU A 39 -32.66 12.78 -5.82
N LYS A 40 -32.73 13.90 -6.53
CA LYS A 40 -33.68 14.95 -6.26
C LYS A 40 -35.10 14.53 -6.60
N ALA A 41 -35.30 13.79 -7.69
CA ALA A 41 -36.60 13.21 -8.05
C ALA A 41 -37.08 12.18 -7.02
N ALA A 42 -36.19 11.49 -6.35
CA ALA A 42 -36.45 10.56 -5.27
C ALA A 42 -36.58 11.22 -3.88
N ASP A 43 -36.62 12.56 -3.84
CA ASP A 43 -36.78 13.36 -2.61
C ASP A 43 -35.72 13.12 -1.55
N PHE A 44 -34.43 13.00 -1.97
CA PHE A 44 -33.28 13.00 -1.09
C PHE A 44 -32.73 14.41 -0.90
N ASN A 45 -32.16 14.68 0.29
CA ASN A 45 -31.47 15.92 0.57
C ASN A 45 -30.06 15.91 -0.04
N VAL A 46 -29.95 16.39 -1.27
CA VAL A 46 -28.72 16.39 -2.07
C VAL A 46 -28.17 17.79 -2.20
N ARG A 47 -26.86 17.94 -1.92
CA ARG A 47 -26.13 19.19 -2.09
C ARG A 47 -24.97 19.00 -3.06
N PRO A 48 -24.88 19.80 -4.14
CA PRO A 48 -23.72 19.77 -5.02
C PRO A 48 -22.52 20.43 -4.34
N GLN A 49 -21.34 19.86 -4.54
CA GLN A 49 -20.05 20.40 -4.11
C GLN A 49 -19.21 20.64 -5.35
N ASN A 50 -19.01 21.89 -5.71
CA ASN A 50 -18.18 22.26 -6.86
C ASN A 50 -16.73 21.93 -6.56
N LEU A 51 -16.02 21.39 -7.56
CA LEU A 51 -14.58 21.10 -7.48
C LEU A 51 -13.73 22.33 -7.75
N THR A 52 -14.30 23.34 -8.44
CA THR A 52 -13.67 24.62 -8.76
C THR A 52 -14.47 25.75 -8.15
N ASP A 53 -13.83 26.87 -7.86
CA ASP A 53 -14.48 28.08 -7.33
C ASP A 53 -15.40 28.75 -8.38
N LEU A 54 -15.34 28.28 -9.62
CA LEU A 54 -16.23 28.74 -10.70
C LEU A 54 -17.66 28.29 -10.45
N THR A 55 -18.56 29.25 -10.36
CA THR A 55 -20.01 29.05 -10.22
C THR A 55 -20.65 28.41 -11.47
N SER A 56 -19.89 28.20 -12.54
CA SER A 56 -20.38 27.59 -13.78
C SER A 56 -20.40 26.06 -13.65
N LYS A 57 -21.55 25.45 -13.88
CA LYS A 57 -21.79 24.01 -13.97
C LYS A 57 -21.05 23.32 -15.14
N GLN A 58 -19.85 23.80 -15.50
CA GLN A 58 -19.11 23.31 -16.65
C GLN A 58 -18.20 22.12 -16.31
N PHE A 59 -17.84 21.97 -15.03
CA PHE A 59 -16.93 20.90 -14.55
C PHE A 59 -17.68 19.86 -13.73
N PRO A 60 -17.16 18.63 -13.66
CA PRO A 60 -17.70 17.61 -12.77
C PRO A 60 -17.77 18.13 -11.33
N TYR A 61 -18.80 17.77 -10.61
CA TYR A 61 -19.00 18.16 -9.22
C TYR A 61 -19.40 16.97 -8.37
N SER A 62 -18.98 16.98 -7.10
CA SER A 62 -19.34 15.95 -6.14
C SER A 62 -20.73 16.21 -5.57
N LEU A 63 -21.40 15.14 -5.11
CA LEU A 63 -22.74 15.23 -4.52
C LEU A 63 -22.69 14.72 -3.08
N SER A 64 -23.23 15.48 -2.14
CA SER A 64 -23.41 15.06 -0.76
C SER A 64 -24.86 14.78 -0.45
N ILE A 65 -25.16 13.58 0.08
CA ILE A 65 -26.50 13.11 0.44
C ILE A 65 -26.50 12.88 1.95
N SER A 66 -27.34 13.61 2.68
CA SER A 66 -27.36 13.56 4.14
C SER A 66 -28.56 12.76 4.64
N PHE A 67 -28.27 11.82 5.52
CA PHE A 67 -29.24 11.03 6.28
C PHE A 67 -29.12 11.41 7.76
N SER A 68 -30.19 11.96 8.33
CA SER A 68 -30.22 12.35 9.74
C SER A 68 -31.61 12.12 10.30
N ASN A 69 -31.68 11.70 11.56
CA ASN A 69 -32.95 11.66 12.27
C ASN A 69 -33.23 13.01 12.91
N SER A 70 -34.47 13.51 12.83
CA SER A 70 -34.90 14.79 13.39
C SER A 70 -34.62 14.92 14.89
N ASP A 71 -34.66 13.81 15.64
CA ASP A 71 -34.44 13.80 17.09
C ASP A 71 -32.96 13.87 17.51
N ILE A 72 -32.04 13.55 16.59
CA ILE A 72 -30.57 13.55 16.82
C ILE A 72 -29.95 14.91 16.58
N LEU A 73 -30.61 15.79 15.84
CA LEU A 73 -30.12 17.12 15.50
C LEU A 73 -29.70 17.96 16.72
N TYR A 74 -30.27 17.70 17.90
CA TYR A 74 -30.01 18.46 19.11
C TYR A 74 -28.93 17.87 20.03
N LYS A 75 -28.68 16.55 20.01
CA LYS A 75 -27.77 15.87 20.95
C LYS A 75 -26.40 15.49 20.40
N ASN A 76 -26.30 15.17 19.09
CA ASN A 76 -25.07 14.68 18.47
C ASN A 76 -24.76 15.39 17.14
N SER A 77 -25.07 16.69 17.04
CA SER A 77 -24.88 17.47 15.81
C SER A 77 -23.41 17.57 15.33
N GLU A 78 -22.46 17.19 16.19
CA GLU A 78 -21.03 17.28 15.90
C GLU A 78 -20.46 15.98 15.29
N ASN A 79 -21.07 14.82 15.57
CA ASN A 79 -20.55 13.54 15.13
C ASN A 79 -21.08 13.15 13.74
N ARG A 80 -20.19 12.89 12.78
CA ARG A 80 -20.57 12.54 11.41
C ARG A 80 -19.81 11.35 10.89
N LEU A 81 -20.51 10.45 10.20
CA LEU A 81 -19.94 9.39 9.40
C LEU A 81 -20.04 9.77 7.93
N TYR A 82 -18.91 9.86 7.26
CA TYR A 82 -18.85 10.11 5.83
C TYR A 82 -18.56 8.81 5.08
N ILE A 83 -19.25 8.60 3.96
CA ILE A 83 -18.99 7.49 3.04
C ILE A 83 -18.58 8.11 1.70
N ALA A 84 -17.29 8.02 1.41
CA ALA A 84 -16.67 8.58 0.22
C ALA A 84 -16.68 7.53 -0.91
N LEU A 85 -17.54 7.72 -1.89
CA LEU A 85 -17.77 6.81 -3.01
C LEU A 85 -17.51 7.54 -4.33
N PRO A 86 -16.62 7.06 -5.20
CA PRO A 86 -16.47 7.64 -6.54
C PRO A 86 -17.76 7.54 -7.34
N ILE A 87 -18.08 8.60 -8.06
CA ILE A 87 -19.34 8.69 -8.79
C ILE A 87 -19.44 7.65 -9.90
N GLU A 88 -18.31 7.27 -10.50
CA GLU A 88 -18.21 6.24 -11.51
C GLU A 88 -18.60 4.86 -10.92
N ILE A 89 -18.06 4.54 -9.73
CA ILE A 89 -18.41 3.31 -9.02
C ILE A 89 -19.87 3.32 -8.57
N ALA A 90 -20.36 4.47 -8.09
CA ALA A 90 -21.77 4.65 -7.71
C ALA A 90 -22.71 4.33 -8.88
N PHE A 91 -22.31 4.68 -10.10
CA PHE A 91 -23.09 4.37 -11.31
C PHE A 91 -23.13 2.87 -11.61
N GLU A 92 -22.01 2.17 -11.46
CA GLU A 92 -21.92 0.72 -11.67
C GLU A 92 -22.83 -0.06 -10.69
N ILE A 93 -22.98 0.42 -9.45
CA ILE A 93 -23.81 -0.22 -8.39
C ILE A 93 -25.13 0.52 -8.11
N LYS A 94 -25.60 1.33 -9.03
CA LYS A 94 -26.73 2.24 -8.85
C LYS A 94 -27.94 1.59 -8.20
N SER A 95 -28.38 0.43 -8.69
CA SER A 95 -29.60 -0.24 -8.21
C SER A 95 -29.51 -0.63 -6.73
N GLN A 96 -28.38 -1.19 -6.31
CA GLN A 96 -28.14 -1.59 -4.93
C GLN A 96 -27.97 -0.37 -4.02
N LEU A 97 -27.29 0.67 -4.54
CA LEU A 97 -27.08 1.92 -3.79
C LEU A 97 -28.39 2.63 -3.51
N PHE A 98 -29.28 2.74 -4.50
CA PHE A 98 -30.62 3.33 -4.29
C PHE A 98 -31.47 2.51 -3.32
N SER A 99 -31.43 1.16 -3.40
CA SER A 99 -32.10 0.31 -2.41
C SER A 99 -31.59 0.62 -0.99
N LEU A 100 -30.28 0.70 -0.80
CA LEU A 100 -29.68 1.09 0.47
C LEU A 100 -30.15 2.49 0.93
N PHE A 101 -30.22 3.47 0.04
CA PHE A 101 -30.65 4.83 0.38
C PHE A 101 -32.11 4.87 0.82
N PHE A 102 -33.01 4.11 0.18
CA PHE A 102 -34.42 4.01 0.61
C PHE A 102 -34.53 3.33 1.97
N GLU A 103 -33.78 2.24 2.21
CA GLU A 103 -33.75 1.59 3.51
C GLU A 103 -33.25 2.52 4.62
N LEU A 104 -32.19 3.28 4.37
CA LEU A 104 -31.64 4.25 5.32
C LEU A 104 -32.60 5.42 5.60
N LYS A 105 -33.42 5.81 4.61
CA LYS A 105 -34.44 6.87 4.78
C LYS A 105 -35.54 6.43 5.75
N GLU A 106 -35.86 5.13 5.77
CA GLU A 106 -36.92 4.57 6.65
C GLU A 106 -36.40 4.16 8.05
N LYS A 107 -35.08 3.92 8.19
CA LYS A 107 -34.46 3.49 9.43
C LYS A 107 -34.05 4.65 10.33
N ASN A 108 -34.15 4.41 11.63
CA ASN A 108 -33.67 5.35 12.64
C ASN A 108 -32.13 5.21 12.74
N ILE A 109 -31.41 6.14 12.16
CA ILE A 109 -29.93 6.11 12.10
C ILE A 109 -29.38 6.80 13.35
N PRO A 110 -28.42 6.16 14.10
CA PRO A 110 -27.91 6.70 15.35
C PRO A 110 -27.03 7.94 15.19
N ILE A 111 -26.49 8.19 14.00
CA ILE A 111 -25.55 9.28 13.71
C ILE A 111 -25.81 9.90 12.35
N ASN A 112 -25.50 11.20 12.21
CA ASN A 112 -25.56 11.88 10.94
C ASN A 112 -24.60 11.23 9.92
N THR A 113 -25.16 10.53 8.95
CA THR A 113 -24.42 9.86 7.88
C THR A 113 -24.50 10.69 6.59
N VAL A 114 -23.35 10.92 5.97
CA VAL A 114 -23.26 11.68 4.71
C VAL A 114 -22.58 10.82 3.66
N PHE A 115 -23.31 10.43 2.63
CA PHE A 115 -22.71 9.86 1.44
C PHE A 115 -22.17 10.98 0.55
N VAL A 116 -20.93 10.89 0.14
CA VAL A 116 -20.31 11.81 -0.79
C VAL A 116 -19.96 11.04 -2.06
N LEU A 117 -20.74 11.27 -3.12
CA LEU A 117 -20.43 10.79 -4.47
C LEU A 117 -19.37 11.71 -5.05
N GLN A 118 -18.15 11.25 -5.05
CA GLN A 118 -16.97 12.05 -5.39
C GLN A 118 -16.72 12.01 -6.88
N ALA A 119 -16.66 13.17 -7.51
CA ALA A 119 -16.28 13.31 -8.90
C ALA A 119 -14.76 13.49 -9.04
N SER A 120 -14.20 13.12 -10.19
CA SER A 120 -12.77 13.29 -10.53
C SER A 120 -11.81 12.53 -9.61
N GLU A 121 -12.17 11.30 -9.25
CA GLU A 121 -11.37 10.44 -8.36
C GLU A 121 -10.46 9.47 -9.10
N TYR A 122 -10.87 9.01 -10.28
CA TYR A 122 -10.12 8.07 -11.10
C TYR A 122 -9.76 8.67 -12.45
N SER A 123 -8.55 8.37 -12.88
CA SER A 123 -8.09 8.64 -14.24
C SER A 123 -7.88 7.33 -14.98
N ILE A 124 -8.29 7.29 -16.24
CA ILE A 124 -7.99 6.19 -17.17
C ILE A 124 -6.53 6.25 -17.62
N LEU A 125 -5.87 7.40 -17.43
CA LEU A 125 -4.49 7.61 -17.84
C LEU A 125 -3.52 6.79 -16.99
N PRO A 126 -2.43 6.25 -17.59
CA PRO A 126 -1.36 5.61 -16.86
C PRO A 126 -0.76 6.54 -15.79
N GLU A 127 -0.36 5.99 -14.64
CA GLU A 127 0.16 6.74 -13.49
C GLU A 127 1.30 7.72 -13.84
N LYS A 128 2.14 7.38 -14.82
CA LYS A 128 3.24 8.25 -15.26
C LYS A 128 2.78 9.58 -15.88
N TYR A 129 1.52 9.69 -16.30
CA TYR A 129 0.96 10.90 -16.92
C TYR A 129 -0.01 11.63 -16.02
N THR A 130 -0.38 11.05 -14.87
CA THR A 130 -1.27 11.65 -13.90
C THR A 130 -0.50 12.13 -12.68
N GLU A 131 -0.77 13.34 -12.25
CA GLU A 131 -0.36 13.80 -10.92
C GLU A 131 -1.34 13.22 -9.91
N ASN A 132 -1.59 12.00 -9.87
CA ASN A 132 -2.33 11.21 -8.86
C ASN A 132 -3.18 12.05 -7.85
N PHE A 133 -4.00 12.96 -8.29
CA PHE A 133 -4.88 13.75 -7.45
C PHE A 133 -6.26 13.08 -7.36
N ALA A 134 -6.64 12.68 -6.15
CA ALA A 134 -8.02 12.41 -5.79
C ALA A 134 -8.69 13.75 -5.53
N TYR A 135 -9.14 14.44 -6.59
CA TYR A 135 -9.57 15.83 -6.50
C TYR A 135 -10.85 16.00 -5.67
N GLY A 136 -11.83 15.12 -5.85
CA GLY A 136 -13.04 15.08 -5.04
C GLY A 136 -12.76 14.82 -3.57
N SER A 137 -11.81 13.93 -3.25
CA SER A 137 -11.38 13.69 -1.88
C SER A 137 -10.72 14.92 -1.26
N THR A 138 -9.90 15.66 -2.02
CA THR A 138 -9.27 16.91 -1.56
C THR A 138 -10.33 17.93 -1.17
N LYS A 139 -11.29 18.20 -2.07
CA LYS A 139 -12.36 19.15 -1.82
C LYS A 139 -13.30 18.68 -0.69
N MET A 140 -13.52 17.40 -0.55
CA MET A 140 -14.26 16.87 0.59
C MET A 140 -13.54 17.17 1.92
N ILE A 141 -12.21 17.00 2.00
CA ILE A 141 -11.41 17.29 3.20
C ILE A 141 -11.50 18.77 3.59
N GLU A 142 -11.44 19.68 2.62
CA GLU A 142 -11.60 21.12 2.82
C GLU A 142 -12.97 21.46 3.41
N ASN A 143 -14.02 20.72 3.02
CA ASN A 143 -15.40 20.95 3.47
C ASN A 143 -15.75 20.25 4.79
N ILE A 144 -14.88 19.40 5.36
CA ILE A 144 -15.08 18.80 6.67
C ILE A 144 -14.75 19.82 7.76
N TYR A 145 -15.80 20.33 8.41
CA TYR A 145 -15.68 21.40 9.40
C TYR A 145 -15.05 20.94 10.73
N ASN A 146 -15.40 19.72 11.21
CA ASN A 146 -14.88 19.18 12.46
C ASN A 146 -14.21 17.83 12.22
N LYS A 147 -12.88 17.85 12.06
CA LYS A 147 -12.07 16.66 11.77
C LYS A 147 -12.01 15.67 12.92
N ASP A 148 -12.14 16.16 14.15
CA ASP A 148 -12.02 15.33 15.35
C ASP A 148 -13.26 14.47 15.60
N ASN A 149 -14.45 14.93 15.18
CA ASN A 149 -15.71 14.25 15.43
C ASN A 149 -16.30 13.61 14.17
N CYS A 150 -15.45 13.26 13.21
CA CYS A 150 -15.89 12.56 12.02
C CYS A 150 -15.08 11.28 11.79
N ALA A 151 -15.64 10.39 10.98
CA ALA A 151 -14.92 9.27 10.38
C ALA A 151 -15.32 9.13 8.92
N VAL A 152 -14.40 8.59 8.11
CA VAL A 152 -14.59 8.42 6.68
C VAL A 152 -14.41 6.96 6.27
N ILE A 153 -15.39 6.42 5.56
CA ILE A 153 -15.26 5.13 4.86
C ILE A 153 -14.98 5.44 3.40
N VAL A 154 -13.82 5.04 2.91
CA VAL A 154 -13.36 5.29 1.54
C VAL A 154 -13.58 4.05 0.71
N ILE A 155 -14.49 4.10 -0.26
CA ILE A 155 -14.77 2.97 -1.15
C ILE A 155 -13.83 3.07 -2.36
N THR A 156 -13.15 1.96 -2.69
CA THR A 156 -12.15 1.90 -3.76
C THR A 156 -12.34 0.68 -4.66
N LYS A 157 -11.82 0.75 -5.88
CA LYS A 157 -11.71 -0.43 -6.74
C LYS A 157 -10.59 -1.35 -6.24
N PRO A 158 -10.72 -2.67 -6.39
CA PRO A 158 -9.69 -3.61 -5.99
C PRO A 158 -8.51 -3.54 -6.97
N GLU A 159 -7.33 -3.74 -6.42
CA GLU A 159 -6.12 -3.84 -7.24
C GLU A 159 -5.91 -5.23 -7.83
N SER A 160 -6.56 -6.22 -7.27
CA SER A 160 -6.55 -7.61 -7.73
C SER A 160 -7.96 -8.17 -7.66
N LEU A 161 -8.33 -9.04 -8.59
CA LEU A 161 -9.61 -9.75 -8.55
C LEU A 161 -9.62 -10.65 -7.31
N THR A 162 -10.43 -10.29 -6.33
CA THR A 162 -10.67 -11.07 -5.11
C THR A 162 -12.13 -11.50 -5.08
N ASP A 163 -12.40 -12.66 -4.49
CA ASP A 163 -13.78 -13.17 -4.37
C ASP A 163 -14.56 -12.50 -3.23
N SER A 164 -13.92 -11.66 -2.43
CA SER A 164 -14.50 -11.03 -1.23
C SER A 164 -14.08 -9.58 -1.10
N LEU A 165 -14.85 -8.82 -0.31
CA LEU A 165 -14.50 -7.47 0.10
C LEU A 165 -13.19 -7.46 0.89
N GLU A 166 -12.35 -6.49 0.64
CA GLU A 166 -11.09 -6.30 1.35
C GLU A 166 -11.10 -4.98 2.14
N ILE A 167 -10.56 -5.02 3.35
CA ILE A 167 -10.32 -3.82 4.14
C ILE A 167 -8.91 -3.29 3.85
N ILE A 168 -8.82 -1.99 3.62
CA ILE A 168 -7.55 -1.26 3.52
C ILE A 168 -7.37 -0.50 4.84
N PRO A 169 -6.51 -1.00 5.76
CA PRO A 169 -6.39 -0.49 7.11
C PRO A 169 -5.46 0.72 7.23
N GLY A 170 -4.89 1.18 6.13
CA GLY A 170 -3.97 2.31 6.14
C GLY A 170 -3.38 2.61 4.78
N ALA A 171 -2.64 3.70 4.68
CA ALA A 171 -1.92 4.12 3.48
C ALA A 171 -0.69 4.96 3.86
N ASN A 172 0.41 4.76 3.15
CA ASN A 172 1.66 5.54 3.27
C ASN A 172 2.20 5.68 4.72
N GLY A 173 2.12 4.61 5.50
CA GLY A 173 2.55 4.63 6.92
C GLY A 173 1.49 5.14 7.91
N PHE A 174 0.42 5.76 7.42
CA PHE A 174 -0.72 6.15 8.27
C PHE A 174 -1.69 4.99 8.42
N MET A 175 -2.18 4.78 9.63
CA MET A 175 -3.09 3.66 9.95
C MET A 175 -4.45 4.18 10.40
N THR A 176 -5.49 3.43 10.04
CA THR A 176 -6.83 3.62 10.59
C THR A 176 -6.79 3.43 12.11
N PRO A 177 -7.41 4.30 12.92
CA PRO A 177 -7.50 4.10 14.37
C PRO A 177 -8.22 2.80 14.73
N LEU A 178 -7.77 2.15 15.81
CA LEU A 178 -8.30 0.85 16.26
C LEU A 178 -9.81 0.88 16.53
N TRP A 179 -10.33 1.98 17.09
CA TRP A 179 -11.75 2.12 17.39
C TRP A 179 -12.64 2.06 16.13
N LEU A 180 -12.16 2.64 15.00
CA LEU A 180 -12.91 2.66 13.74
C LEU A 180 -12.86 1.30 13.06
N ILE A 181 -11.68 0.68 12.98
CA ILE A 181 -11.53 -0.60 12.27
C ILE A 181 -12.28 -1.75 12.95
N ARG A 182 -12.47 -1.69 14.27
CA ARG A 182 -13.27 -2.68 15.02
C ARG A 182 -14.75 -2.67 14.67
N GLN A 183 -15.26 -1.57 14.15
CA GLN A 183 -16.66 -1.43 13.78
C GLN A 183 -16.97 -2.08 12.43
N ILE A 184 -15.93 -2.46 11.67
CA ILE A 184 -16.12 -3.06 10.36
C ILE A 184 -16.26 -4.58 10.52
N PRO A 185 -17.37 -5.19 10.04
CA PRO A 185 -17.63 -6.62 10.21
C PRO A 185 -16.80 -7.51 9.27
N LEU A 186 -15.83 -6.98 8.55
CA LEU A 186 -14.98 -7.72 7.62
C LEU A 186 -13.76 -8.34 8.31
N GLU A 187 -13.19 -9.36 7.67
CA GLU A 187 -11.97 -10.00 8.17
C GLU A 187 -10.73 -9.22 7.79
N ILE A 188 -9.83 -9.03 8.76
CA ILE A 188 -8.51 -8.43 8.56
C ILE A 188 -7.47 -9.48 8.88
N TYR A 189 -6.50 -9.65 7.97
CA TYR A 189 -5.36 -10.53 8.19
C TYR A 189 -4.26 -9.81 8.99
N ASN A 190 -3.74 -10.48 10.02
CA ASN A 190 -2.71 -9.98 10.92
C ASN A 190 -1.52 -9.32 10.25
N ASN A 191 -1.04 -9.97 9.18
CA ASN A 191 0.25 -9.65 8.60
C ASN A 191 0.19 -8.50 7.61
N SER A 192 -1.00 -8.16 7.08
CA SER A 192 -1.18 -7.03 6.18
C SER A 192 -0.94 -5.69 6.87
N LEU A 193 -1.20 -5.61 8.17
CA LEU A 193 -1.05 -4.39 8.95
C LEU A 193 0.41 -3.88 8.97
N LEU A 194 1.39 -4.79 9.05
CA LEU A 194 2.80 -4.43 9.03
C LEU A 194 3.21 -3.76 7.70
N SER A 195 2.75 -4.31 6.56
CA SER A 195 3.09 -3.74 5.24
C SER A 195 2.56 -2.31 5.07
N TYR A 196 1.39 -2.00 5.62
CA TYR A 196 0.84 -0.64 5.62
C TYR A 196 1.62 0.31 6.53
N ARG A 197 1.98 -0.10 7.76
CA ARG A 197 2.75 0.72 8.70
C ARG A 197 4.16 1.03 8.19
N LEU A 198 4.82 0.07 7.56
CA LEU A 198 6.15 0.25 6.97
C LEU A 198 6.12 0.94 5.59
N ASN A 199 4.96 1.42 5.15
CA ASN A 199 4.79 2.02 3.82
C ASN A 199 5.23 1.10 2.66
N LEU A 200 5.12 -0.21 2.84
CA LEU A 200 5.44 -1.20 1.82
C LEU A 200 4.23 -1.55 0.96
N ALA A 201 3.03 -1.46 1.53
CA ALA A 201 1.79 -1.73 0.81
C ALA A 201 1.62 -0.76 -0.37
N LYS A 202 0.87 -1.21 -1.37
CA LYS A 202 0.52 -0.38 -2.51
C LYS A 202 -0.24 0.86 -2.06
N MET A 203 0.00 1.97 -2.73
CA MET A 203 -0.44 3.28 -2.29
C MET A 203 -1.92 3.51 -2.64
N ASN A 204 -2.78 3.68 -1.63
CA ASN A 204 -4.13 4.18 -1.82
C ASN A 204 -4.18 5.67 -1.47
N LYS A 205 -4.02 6.53 -2.48
CA LYS A 205 -3.95 7.97 -2.29
C LYS A 205 -5.20 8.59 -1.68
N ARG A 206 -6.37 8.08 -2.04
CA ARG A 206 -7.63 8.60 -1.48
C ARG A 206 -7.66 8.42 0.03
N LEU A 207 -7.34 7.21 0.50
CA LEU A 207 -7.28 6.94 1.94
C LEU A 207 -6.15 7.72 2.62
N GLU A 208 -4.98 7.80 1.98
CA GLU A 208 -3.83 8.56 2.48
C GLU A 208 -4.18 10.01 2.77
N MET A 209 -4.90 10.67 1.86
CA MET A 209 -5.26 12.09 2.01
C MET A 209 -6.08 12.34 3.28
N PHE A 210 -7.04 11.48 3.61
CA PHE A 210 -7.80 11.62 4.85
C PHE A 210 -6.93 11.38 6.08
N LEU A 211 -6.17 10.29 6.10
CA LEU A 211 -5.32 9.92 7.24
C LEU A 211 -4.19 10.94 7.49
N ALA A 212 -3.56 11.46 6.42
CA ALA A 212 -2.53 12.51 6.51
C ALA A 212 -3.08 13.83 7.04
N ASN A 213 -4.37 14.12 6.83
CA ASN A 213 -5.06 15.28 7.40
C ASN A 213 -5.64 15.01 8.81
N SER A 214 -5.21 13.93 9.48
CA SER A 214 -5.67 13.53 10.81
C SER A 214 -7.17 13.21 10.88
N ILE A 215 -7.79 12.83 9.77
CA ILE A 215 -9.18 12.41 9.71
C ILE A 215 -9.21 10.89 9.83
N PRO A 216 -9.88 10.31 10.84
CA PRO A 216 -10.04 8.86 10.96
C PRO A 216 -10.72 8.30 9.72
N ALA A 217 -10.01 7.46 8.97
CA ALA A 217 -10.54 6.89 7.74
C ALA A 217 -10.14 5.41 7.57
N VAL A 218 -10.98 4.65 6.87
CA VAL A 218 -10.74 3.26 6.50
C VAL A 218 -11.16 3.01 5.07
N GLY A 219 -10.38 2.23 4.35
CA GLY A 219 -10.71 1.83 2.99
C GLY A 219 -11.47 0.51 2.93
N ILE A 220 -12.44 0.41 2.02
CA ILE A 220 -13.09 -0.84 1.64
C ILE A 220 -12.93 -0.98 0.12
N SER A 221 -12.32 -2.07 -0.30
CA SER A 221 -12.09 -2.40 -1.70
C SER A 221 -13.05 -3.48 -2.14
N PHE A 222 -13.71 -3.30 -3.30
CA PHE A 222 -14.62 -4.28 -3.88
C PHE A 222 -14.59 -4.22 -5.41
N ASP A 223 -14.91 -5.35 -6.03
CA ASP A 223 -15.06 -5.45 -7.47
C ASP A 223 -16.49 -5.07 -7.87
N SER A 224 -16.61 -3.96 -8.59
CA SER A 224 -17.90 -3.43 -9.04
C SER A 224 -18.57 -4.27 -10.13
N GLU A 225 -17.87 -5.17 -10.81
CA GLU A 225 -18.44 -6.09 -11.78
C GLU A 225 -19.08 -7.33 -11.09
N ASN A 226 -18.69 -7.61 -9.84
CA ASN A 226 -19.15 -8.77 -9.08
C ASN A 226 -20.42 -8.45 -8.28
N LYS A 227 -21.60 -8.88 -8.74
CA LYS A 227 -22.88 -8.63 -8.09
C LYS A 227 -22.93 -9.09 -6.62
N LYS A 228 -22.26 -10.20 -6.28
CA LYS A 228 -22.21 -10.69 -4.91
C LYS A 228 -21.46 -9.71 -3.99
N GLN A 229 -20.38 -9.13 -4.48
CA GLN A 229 -19.63 -8.12 -3.72
C GLN A 229 -20.40 -6.81 -3.61
N GLN A 230 -21.20 -6.42 -4.62
CA GLN A 230 -22.07 -5.25 -4.57
C GLN A 230 -23.10 -5.39 -3.43
N GLU A 231 -23.79 -6.54 -3.35
CA GLU A 231 -24.75 -6.82 -2.27
C GLU A 231 -24.09 -6.88 -0.89
N GLN A 232 -22.92 -7.52 -0.81
CA GLN A 232 -22.12 -7.57 0.42
C GLN A 232 -21.68 -6.17 0.87
N LEU A 233 -21.25 -5.29 -0.05
CA LEU A 233 -20.87 -3.93 0.28
C LEU A 233 -22.03 -3.17 0.90
N CYS A 234 -23.22 -3.20 0.28
CA CYS A 234 -24.41 -2.51 0.80
C CYS A 234 -24.79 -3.04 2.19
N SER A 235 -24.77 -4.34 2.39
CA SER A 235 -25.04 -4.96 3.70
C SER A 235 -24.01 -4.56 4.77
N VAL A 236 -22.73 -4.52 4.41
CA VAL A 236 -21.65 -4.09 5.31
C VAL A 236 -21.79 -2.60 5.66
N LEU A 237 -22.07 -1.74 4.68
CA LEU A 237 -22.30 -0.32 4.92
C LEU A 237 -23.51 -0.09 5.82
N GLU A 238 -24.60 -0.80 5.60
CA GLU A 238 -25.78 -0.74 6.47
C GLU A 238 -25.45 -1.13 7.91
N GLN A 239 -24.75 -2.26 8.10
CA GLN A 239 -24.32 -2.70 9.43
C GLN A 239 -23.40 -1.69 10.13
N ILE A 240 -22.47 -1.07 9.37
CA ILE A 240 -21.58 -0.04 9.93
C ILE A 240 -22.41 1.17 10.36
N ILE A 241 -23.32 1.67 9.51
CA ILE A 241 -24.13 2.85 9.79
C ILE A 241 -25.03 2.63 11.01
N THR A 242 -25.65 1.46 11.12
CA THR A 242 -26.55 1.13 12.23
C THR A 242 -25.82 0.91 13.55
N ASN A 243 -24.59 0.39 13.52
CA ASN A 243 -23.80 0.05 14.71
C ASN A 243 -22.71 1.09 15.04
N TYR A 244 -22.61 2.16 14.28
CA TYR A 244 -21.54 3.12 14.45
C TYR A 244 -21.64 3.86 15.80
N SER A 245 -20.54 3.85 16.56
CA SER A 245 -20.43 4.54 17.85
C SER A 245 -19.06 5.18 18.01
N ILE A 246 -19.03 6.44 18.41
CA ILE A 246 -17.79 7.19 18.73
C ILE A 246 -17.38 7.02 20.21
N GLU A 247 -18.21 6.42 21.04
CA GLU A 247 -18.01 6.34 22.52
C GLU A 247 -16.67 5.72 22.94
N ASN A 248 -16.03 4.93 22.06
CA ASN A 248 -14.76 4.28 22.34
C ASN A 248 -13.53 4.98 21.72
N LYS A 249 -13.69 6.19 21.16
CA LYS A 249 -12.61 6.93 20.48
C LYS A 249 -11.42 7.15 21.42
N ASP A 250 -11.65 7.67 22.62
CA ASP A 250 -10.58 8.02 23.54
C ASP A 250 -9.83 6.81 24.12
N LYS A 251 -10.51 5.67 24.24
CA LYS A 251 -9.91 4.45 24.78
C LYS A 251 -9.07 3.66 23.78
N ASN A 252 -9.33 3.79 22.49
CA ASN A 252 -8.75 2.95 21.44
C ASN A 252 -8.22 3.76 20.24
N ASN A 253 -7.72 4.96 20.47
CA ASN A 253 -7.19 5.84 19.41
C ASN A 253 -5.77 5.45 18.94
N SER A 254 -5.26 4.26 19.32
CA SER A 254 -3.95 3.82 18.84
C SER A 254 -4.01 3.44 17.37
N SER A 255 -2.97 3.85 16.64
CA SER A 255 -2.71 3.43 15.26
C SER A 255 -1.88 2.14 15.19
N THR A 256 -1.30 1.73 16.30
CA THR A 256 -0.47 0.53 16.42
C THR A 256 -1.27 -0.59 17.07
N TYR A 257 -1.65 -1.58 16.28
CA TYR A 257 -2.40 -2.75 16.74
C TYR A 257 -2.10 -3.95 15.85
N MET A 258 -2.43 -5.12 16.36
CA MET A 258 -2.32 -6.40 15.66
C MET A 258 -3.59 -7.22 15.92
N VAL A 259 -4.01 -7.98 14.93
CA VAL A 259 -5.14 -8.92 15.06
C VAL A 259 -4.59 -10.33 15.04
N ILE A 260 -4.92 -11.13 16.04
CA ILE A 260 -4.59 -12.56 16.08
C ILE A 260 -5.90 -13.34 16.00
N ASN A 261 -5.99 -14.25 15.03
CA ASN A 261 -7.11 -15.18 14.95
C ASN A 261 -6.71 -16.49 15.66
N LEU A 262 -7.25 -16.71 16.84
CA LEU A 262 -6.97 -17.88 17.68
C LEU A 262 -8.25 -18.68 17.83
N PHE A 263 -8.27 -19.91 17.29
CA PHE A 263 -9.42 -20.80 17.35
C PHE A 263 -10.75 -20.16 16.88
N GLY A 264 -10.71 -19.36 15.80
CA GLY A 264 -11.86 -18.65 15.24
C GLY A 264 -12.29 -17.41 16.01
N LYS A 265 -11.57 -17.02 17.08
CA LYS A 265 -11.82 -15.77 17.82
C LYS A 265 -10.76 -14.74 17.43
N LYS A 266 -11.19 -13.54 17.05
CA LYS A 266 -10.31 -12.40 16.77
C LYS A 266 -9.92 -11.72 18.09
N ILE A 267 -8.63 -11.72 18.37
CA ILE A 267 -8.03 -11.02 19.53
C ILE A 267 -7.32 -9.79 19.01
N TRP A 268 -7.74 -8.64 19.48
CA TRP A 268 -7.15 -7.35 19.16
C TRP A 268 -6.08 -6.99 20.20
N LEU A 269 -4.83 -6.94 19.78
CA LEU A 269 -3.73 -6.50 20.61
C LEU A 269 -3.45 -5.03 20.29
N ASN A 270 -3.59 -4.18 21.29
CA ASN A 270 -3.32 -2.75 21.16
C ASN A 270 -1.87 -2.42 21.52
N GLU A 271 -1.46 -1.19 21.29
CA GLU A 271 -0.12 -0.68 21.57
C GLU A 271 0.27 -0.89 23.04
N ILE A 272 -0.64 -0.66 23.98
CA ILE A 272 -0.40 -0.82 25.42
C ILE A 272 0.05 -2.25 25.74
N PHE A 273 -0.57 -3.26 25.12
CA PHE A 273 -0.16 -4.66 25.28
C PHE A 273 1.30 -4.87 24.85
N PHE A 274 1.70 -4.33 23.69
CA PHE A 274 3.08 -4.46 23.20
C PHE A 274 4.08 -3.74 24.08
N VAL A 275 3.75 -2.56 24.59
CA VAL A 275 4.61 -1.83 25.53
C VAL A 275 4.79 -2.64 26.82
N PHE A 276 3.72 -3.20 27.39
CA PHE A 276 3.83 -4.09 28.55
C PHE A 276 4.67 -5.32 28.27
N LEU A 277 4.44 -5.98 27.13
CA LEU A 277 5.22 -7.16 26.74
C LEU A 277 6.71 -6.83 26.57
N TYR A 278 7.02 -5.67 25.99
CA TYR A 278 8.38 -5.17 25.84
C TYR A 278 9.04 -4.91 27.22
N LEU A 279 8.35 -4.26 28.14
CA LEU A 279 8.85 -4.00 29.49
C LEU A 279 9.07 -5.30 30.27
N ILE A 280 8.12 -6.23 30.22
CA ILE A 280 8.28 -7.56 30.86
C ILE A 280 9.50 -8.29 30.29
N THR A 281 9.66 -8.27 28.97
CA THR A 281 10.82 -8.91 28.31
C THR A 281 12.12 -8.24 28.78
N ALA A 282 12.20 -6.93 28.86
CA ALA A 282 13.37 -6.20 29.35
C ALA A 282 13.69 -6.53 30.81
N ILE A 283 12.67 -6.62 31.67
CA ILE A 283 12.81 -7.02 33.08
C ILE A 283 13.34 -8.45 33.20
N ILE A 284 12.76 -9.41 32.45
CA ILE A 284 13.20 -10.81 32.47
C ILE A 284 14.68 -10.90 32.06
N VAL A 285 15.08 -10.15 31.01
CA VAL A 285 16.46 -10.09 30.53
C VAL A 285 17.37 -9.54 31.64
N LEU A 286 17.00 -8.43 32.24
CA LEU A 286 17.77 -7.79 33.31
C LEU A 286 17.93 -8.75 34.50
N PHE A 287 16.86 -9.41 34.94
CA PHE A 287 16.92 -10.41 36.00
C PHE A 287 17.77 -11.62 35.61
N SER A 288 17.70 -12.06 34.35
CA SER A 288 18.53 -13.18 33.89
C SER A 288 20.02 -12.82 33.92
N VAL A 289 20.36 -11.61 33.47
CA VAL A 289 21.77 -11.13 33.49
C VAL A 289 22.26 -10.94 34.92
N CYS A 290 21.48 -10.33 35.81
CA CYS A 290 21.83 -10.17 37.21
C CYS A 290 21.86 -11.50 37.97
N GLY A 291 20.87 -12.37 37.75
CA GLY A 291 20.78 -13.69 38.39
C GLY A 291 21.92 -14.63 37.99
N PHE A 292 22.35 -14.60 36.74
CA PHE A 292 23.51 -15.37 36.28
C PHE A 292 24.82 -14.91 36.91
N SER A 293 24.91 -13.69 37.39
CA SER A 293 26.09 -13.22 38.12
C SER A 293 26.16 -13.74 39.57
N LEU A 294 25.04 -14.23 40.12
CA LEU A 294 24.90 -14.64 41.51
C LEU A 294 25.05 -16.15 41.76
N PHE A 295 24.97 -16.99 40.72
CA PHE A 295 24.95 -18.47 40.86
C PHE A 295 26.20 -19.19 40.32
N GLY A 296 27.11 -19.56 41.18
CA GLY A 296 27.90 -20.80 41.26
C GLY A 296 29.11 -21.01 40.33
N GLU A 297 30.10 -21.75 40.83
CA GLU A 297 31.42 -22.08 40.23
C GLU A 297 31.37 -22.76 38.82
N LYS A 298 30.36 -23.54 38.52
CA LYS A 298 30.17 -24.12 37.16
C LYS A 298 29.95 -23.10 36.07
N GLN A 299 29.42 -21.94 36.43
CA GLN A 299 29.19 -20.84 35.49
C GLN A 299 30.46 -20.03 35.23
N LEU A 300 31.41 -20.02 36.14
CA LEU A 300 32.70 -19.34 35.97
C LEU A 300 33.50 -19.93 34.80
N SER A 301 33.45 -21.25 34.61
CA SER A 301 34.13 -21.91 33.47
C SER A 301 33.45 -21.55 32.13
N ILE A 302 32.11 -21.58 32.08
CA ILE A 302 31.35 -21.20 30.89
C ILE A 302 31.55 -19.73 30.55
N LYS A 303 31.58 -18.85 31.57
CA LYS A 303 31.84 -17.42 31.42
C LYS A 303 33.23 -17.16 30.85
N LYS A 304 34.26 -17.88 31.31
CA LYS A 304 35.62 -17.77 30.80
C LYS A 304 35.73 -18.25 29.35
N ASP A 305 35.08 -19.37 29.02
CA ASP A 305 35.05 -19.91 27.66
C ASP A 305 34.24 -18.98 26.72
N PHE A 306 33.14 -18.36 27.20
CA PHE A 306 32.38 -17.38 26.47
C PHE A 306 33.21 -16.11 26.17
N LEU A 307 33.93 -15.58 27.16
CA LEU A 307 34.78 -14.39 26.95
C LEU A 307 35.92 -14.68 25.93
N ASN A 308 36.34 -15.92 25.80
CA ASN A 308 37.32 -16.31 24.79
C ASN A 308 36.74 -16.41 23.37
N VAL A 309 35.42 -16.40 23.19
CA VAL A 309 34.76 -16.67 21.90
C VAL A 309 33.80 -15.55 21.48
N TRP A 310 33.48 -14.59 22.37
CA TRP A 310 32.50 -13.52 22.10
C TRP A 310 32.78 -12.69 20.84
N TYR A 311 34.07 -12.51 20.50
CA TYR A 311 34.52 -11.76 19.32
C TYR A 311 34.11 -12.41 17.99
N ILE A 312 33.69 -13.68 18.03
CA ILE A 312 33.15 -14.35 16.84
C ILE A 312 31.83 -13.70 16.38
N ILE A 313 31.01 -13.15 17.29
CA ILE A 313 29.74 -12.49 16.95
C ILE A 313 29.95 -11.32 15.95
N PRO A 314 30.74 -10.28 16.25
CA PRO A 314 30.95 -9.19 15.31
C PRO A 314 31.61 -9.68 14.00
N ILE A 315 32.48 -10.70 14.06
CA ILE A 315 33.09 -11.25 12.85
C ILE A 315 32.02 -11.92 11.97
N ILE A 316 31.13 -12.74 12.54
CA ILE A 316 30.04 -13.39 11.80
C ILE A 316 29.13 -12.32 11.19
N ILE A 317 28.75 -11.26 11.94
CA ILE A 317 27.93 -10.18 11.43
C ILE A 317 28.57 -9.54 10.21
N ILE A 318 29.83 -9.11 10.29
CA ILE A 318 30.53 -8.43 9.19
C ILE A 318 30.61 -9.35 7.96
N ILE A 319 31.01 -10.61 8.17
CA ILE A 319 31.16 -11.55 7.07
C ILE A 319 29.78 -11.90 6.46
N SER A 320 28.72 -12.05 7.27
CA SER A 320 27.36 -12.27 6.78
C SER A 320 26.90 -11.10 5.91
N VAL A 321 27.13 -9.85 6.34
CA VAL A 321 26.81 -8.66 5.52
C VAL A 321 27.56 -8.69 4.19
N LEU A 322 28.85 -9.03 4.17
CA LEU A 322 29.63 -9.11 2.93
C LEU A 322 29.08 -10.18 1.98
N PHE A 323 28.72 -11.36 2.49
CA PHE A 323 28.11 -12.41 1.66
C PHE A 323 26.70 -12.06 1.17
N LEU A 324 25.91 -11.34 1.96
CA LEU A 324 24.63 -10.80 1.53
C LEU A 324 24.79 -9.79 0.39
N LEU A 325 25.78 -8.88 0.49
CA LEU A 325 26.11 -7.93 -0.57
C LEU A 325 26.60 -8.63 -1.84
N LEU A 326 27.42 -9.66 -1.72
CA LEU A 326 27.84 -10.47 -2.87
C LEU A 326 26.66 -11.19 -3.52
N GLY A 327 25.79 -11.81 -2.72
CA GLY A 327 24.57 -12.44 -3.21
C GLY A 327 23.62 -11.47 -3.89
N GLN A 328 23.50 -10.24 -3.37
CA GLN A 328 22.73 -9.16 -3.98
C GLN A 328 23.30 -8.74 -5.33
N SER A 329 24.61 -8.42 -5.40
CA SER A 329 25.27 -7.98 -6.63
C SER A 329 25.20 -9.02 -7.75
N LEU A 330 25.37 -10.30 -7.42
CA LEU A 330 25.19 -11.39 -8.37
C LEU A 330 23.71 -11.56 -8.77
N GLY A 331 22.82 -11.44 -7.80
CA GLY A 331 21.37 -11.54 -8.01
C GLY A 331 20.85 -10.44 -8.94
N GLU A 332 21.27 -9.21 -8.78
CA GLU A 332 20.92 -8.10 -9.66
C GLU A 332 21.37 -8.35 -11.11
N LYS A 333 22.60 -8.79 -11.32
CA LYS A 333 23.12 -9.11 -12.66
C LYS A 333 22.34 -10.27 -13.32
N LEU A 334 22.08 -11.33 -12.56
CA LEU A 334 21.35 -12.49 -13.05
C LEU A 334 19.86 -12.20 -13.27
N SER A 335 19.24 -11.35 -12.43
CA SER A 335 17.84 -10.97 -12.59
C SER A 335 17.60 -10.19 -13.89
N VAL A 336 18.51 -9.30 -14.26
CA VAL A 336 18.47 -8.59 -15.56
C VAL A 336 18.63 -9.57 -16.72
N PHE A 337 19.54 -10.53 -16.60
CA PHE A 337 19.80 -11.49 -17.67
C PHE A 337 18.65 -12.48 -17.91
N PHE A 338 18.03 -12.98 -16.83
CA PHE A 338 16.97 -13.99 -16.88
C PHE A 338 15.55 -13.40 -16.74
N ASN A 339 15.40 -12.09 -16.61
CA ASN A 339 14.13 -11.41 -16.36
C ASN A 339 13.34 -12.02 -15.19
N THR A 340 14.00 -12.25 -14.07
CA THR A 340 13.42 -12.93 -12.91
C THR A 340 12.87 -11.93 -11.89
N SER A 341 11.97 -12.40 -11.00
CA SER A 341 11.37 -11.57 -9.95
C SER A 341 12.40 -11.13 -8.90
N PRO A 342 12.18 -10.01 -8.19
CA PRO A 342 13.03 -9.56 -7.08
C PRO A 342 13.25 -10.62 -5.99
N LEU A 343 12.28 -11.52 -5.78
CA LEU A 343 12.39 -12.62 -4.81
C LEU A 343 13.53 -13.59 -5.15
N PHE A 344 13.96 -13.67 -6.41
CA PHE A 344 15.14 -14.44 -6.80
C PHE A 344 16.43 -13.86 -6.21
N ILE A 345 16.53 -12.51 -6.13
CA ILE A 345 17.66 -11.85 -5.48
C ILE A 345 17.70 -12.21 -3.98
N LEU A 346 16.54 -12.22 -3.31
CA LEU A 346 16.44 -12.64 -1.92
C LEU A 346 16.89 -14.08 -1.72
N TYR A 347 16.51 -14.99 -2.63
CA TYR A 347 16.97 -16.37 -2.61
C TYR A 347 18.50 -16.46 -2.73
N LEU A 348 19.10 -15.72 -3.65
CA LEU A 348 20.56 -15.71 -3.80
C LEU A 348 21.26 -15.11 -2.57
N LYS A 349 20.73 -14.05 -1.99
CA LYS A 349 21.26 -13.49 -0.73
C LYS A 349 21.29 -14.53 0.37
N THR A 350 20.18 -15.23 0.59
CA THR A 350 20.10 -16.29 1.61
C THR A 350 21.02 -17.46 1.29
N PHE A 351 21.12 -17.87 0.03
CA PHE A 351 22.02 -18.92 -0.41
C PHE A 351 23.50 -18.59 -0.11
N PHE A 352 23.95 -17.39 -0.45
CA PHE A 352 25.31 -16.94 -0.16
C PHE A 352 25.59 -16.84 1.34
N SER A 353 24.63 -16.35 2.13
CA SER A 353 24.72 -16.29 3.58
C SER A 353 24.94 -17.70 4.19
N PHE A 354 24.26 -18.73 3.66
CA PHE A 354 24.46 -20.10 4.11
C PHE A 354 25.79 -20.73 3.64
N ILE A 355 26.35 -20.34 2.50
CA ILE A 355 27.70 -20.76 2.10
C ILE A 355 28.73 -20.31 3.14
N LEU A 356 28.54 -19.12 3.71
CA LEU A 356 29.38 -18.61 4.78
C LEU A 356 29.50 -19.58 5.95
N ILE A 357 28.43 -20.28 6.33
CA ILE A 357 28.44 -21.23 7.45
C ILE A 357 29.46 -22.33 7.22
N ALA A 358 29.54 -22.86 5.99
CA ALA A 358 30.51 -23.87 5.63
C ALA A 358 31.97 -23.35 5.73
N ILE A 359 32.18 -22.10 5.32
CA ILE A 359 33.49 -21.43 5.40
C ILE A 359 33.87 -21.19 6.87
N LEU A 360 32.96 -20.67 7.67
CA LEU A 360 33.17 -20.46 9.11
C LEU A 360 33.50 -21.78 9.83
N PHE A 361 32.78 -22.84 9.50
CA PHE A 361 33.07 -24.16 10.07
C PHE A 361 34.50 -24.62 9.72
N ALA A 362 34.91 -24.44 8.47
CA ALA A 362 36.27 -24.77 8.05
C ALA A 362 37.32 -23.94 8.82
N ILE A 363 37.08 -22.62 8.95
CA ILE A 363 37.97 -21.73 9.74
C ILE A 363 38.03 -22.16 11.20
N LEU A 364 36.93 -22.49 11.85
CA LEU A 364 36.86 -22.93 13.22
C LEU A 364 37.69 -24.22 13.46
N VAL A 365 37.65 -25.14 12.48
CA VAL A 365 38.43 -26.38 12.53
C VAL A 365 39.93 -26.11 12.35
N ILE A 366 40.31 -25.22 11.44
CA ILE A 366 41.71 -24.86 11.15
C ILE A 366 42.33 -24.09 12.33
N VAL A 367 41.64 -23.10 12.85
CA VAL A 367 42.08 -22.21 13.94
C VAL A 367 42.02 -22.91 15.32
N LYS A 368 41.45 -24.14 15.37
CA LYS A 368 41.28 -24.93 16.61
C LYS A 368 40.52 -24.18 17.71
N LEU A 369 39.51 -23.39 17.33
CA LEU A 369 38.65 -22.72 18.29
C LEU A 369 37.84 -23.76 19.12
N PRO A 370 37.35 -23.39 20.32
CA PRO A 370 36.58 -24.32 21.14
C PRO A 370 35.30 -24.74 20.42
N LEU A 371 35.18 -26.03 20.13
CA LEU A 371 34.02 -26.64 19.47
C LEU A 371 32.94 -27.05 20.49
N SER A 372 32.78 -26.25 21.56
CA SER A 372 31.76 -26.48 22.57
C SER A 372 30.39 -26.04 22.09
N GLN A 373 29.47 -26.99 21.93
CA GLN A 373 28.09 -26.72 21.52
C GLN A 373 27.34 -25.78 22.47
N VAL A 374 27.68 -25.84 23.76
CA VAL A 374 27.04 -25.06 24.81
C VAL A 374 27.32 -23.57 24.60
N ILE A 375 28.53 -23.22 24.22
CA ILE A 375 28.95 -21.83 23.99
C ILE A 375 28.17 -21.24 22.82
N TYR A 376 28.09 -21.97 21.70
CA TYR A 376 27.31 -21.51 20.54
C TYR A 376 25.81 -21.45 20.86
N GLY A 377 25.27 -22.27 21.74
CA GLY A 377 23.92 -22.16 22.26
C GLY A 377 23.69 -20.85 23.03
N TYR A 378 24.66 -20.40 23.82
CA TYR A 378 24.58 -19.10 24.49
C TYR A 378 24.73 -17.93 23.51
N LEU A 379 25.61 -18.02 22.52
CA LEU A 379 25.77 -16.98 21.49
C LEU A 379 24.48 -16.76 20.70
N ILE A 380 23.81 -17.84 20.30
CA ILE A 380 22.51 -17.72 19.60
C ILE A 380 21.47 -17.02 20.48
N THR A 381 21.34 -17.43 21.76
CA THR A 381 20.36 -16.80 22.66
C THR A 381 20.65 -15.32 22.88
N LEU A 382 21.90 -14.91 22.91
CA LEU A 382 22.28 -13.51 23.05
C LEU A 382 21.92 -12.72 21.81
N ILE A 383 22.20 -13.23 20.61
CA ILE A 383 21.88 -12.54 19.36
C ILE A 383 20.36 -12.46 19.16
N SER A 384 19.63 -13.55 19.39
CA SER A 384 18.15 -13.51 19.25
C SER A 384 17.52 -12.56 20.26
N LEU A 385 18.14 -12.38 21.43
CA LEU A 385 17.73 -11.37 22.38
C LEU A 385 17.98 -9.95 21.85
N VAL A 386 19.15 -9.69 21.26
CA VAL A 386 19.44 -8.41 20.60
C VAL A 386 18.43 -8.15 19.48
N ASN A 387 18.09 -9.18 18.69
CA ASN A 387 17.09 -9.06 17.62
C ASN A 387 15.72 -8.61 18.14
N ILE A 388 15.25 -9.13 19.29
CA ILE A 388 14.01 -8.67 19.91
C ILE A 388 14.01 -7.13 20.07
N PHE A 389 15.08 -6.57 20.61
CA PHE A 389 15.16 -5.13 20.84
C PHE A 389 15.36 -4.34 19.55
N VAL A 390 16.23 -4.77 18.65
CA VAL A 390 16.50 -4.09 17.38
C VAL A 390 15.25 -4.04 16.51
N PHE A 391 14.57 -5.16 16.29
CA PHE A 391 13.40 -5.20 15.41
C PHE A 391 12.15 -4.59 16.03
N SER A 392 11.99 -4.61 17.35
CA SER A 392 10.90 -3.89 18.01
C SER A 392 11.04 -2.36 17.97
N THR A 393 12.24 -1.80 17.71
CA THR A 393 12.39 -0.36 17.44
C THR A 393 11.92 0.02 16.03
N ILE A 394 11.93 -0.91 15.09
CA ILE A 394 11.40 -0.69 13.73
C ILE A 394 9.87 -0.71 13.77
N ASP A 395 9.31 -1.77 14.33
CA ASP A 395 7.87 -1.89 14.57
C ASP A 395 7.64 -2.75 15.82
N ILE A 396 6.92 -2.21 16.80
CA ILE A 396 6.72 -2.87 18.09
C ILE A 396 5.98 -4.21 17.97
N THR A 397 5.20 -4.43 16.90
CA THR A 397 4.49 -5.70 16.66
C THR A 397 5.41 -6.84 16.27
N LEU A 398 6.62 -6.53 15.75
CA LEU A 398 7.65 -7.53 15.46
C LEU A 398 8.18 -8.19 16.74
N LEU A 399 7.98 -7.55 17.89
CA LEU A 399 8.31 -8.13 19.20
C LEU A 399 7.80 -9.56 19.36
N ILE A 400 6.57 -9.84 18.94
CA ILE A 400 5.98 -11.20 19.04
C ILE A 400 6.75 -12.20 18.19
N VAL A 401 7.10 -11.84 16.97
CA VAL A 401 7.82 -12.74 16.04
C VAL A 401 9.19 -13.13 16.58
N PHE A 402 9.97 -12.10 16.98
CA PHE A 402 11.30 -12.33 17.53
C PHE A 402 11.29 -12.94 18.93
N LEU A 403 10.23 -12.70 19.72
CA LEU A 403 10.03 -13.38 20.99
C LEU A 403 9.74 -14.87 20.80
N LEU A 404 8.93 -15.26 19.81
CA LEU A 404 8.70 -16.66 19.45
C LEU A 404 9.98 -17.32 18.93
N GLU A 405 10.73 -16.64 18.08
CA GLU A 405 12.06 -17.09 17.65
C GLU A 405 12.98 -17.33 18.85
N TYR A 406 13.08 -16.37 19.75
CA TYR A 406 13.87 -16.47 20.97
C TYR A 406 13.47 -17.66 21.85
N LEU A 407 12.16 -17.88 22.06
CA LEU A 407 11.68 -19.03 22.84
C LEU A 407 12.10 -20.37 22.22
N VAL A 408 11.96 -20.52 20.90
CA VAL A 408 12.42 -21.72 20.17
C VAL A 408 13.91 -21.92 20.38
N ILE A 409 14.71 -20.88 20.26
CA ILE A 409 16.17 -20.91 20.43
C ILE A 409 16.55 -21.20 21.88
N TYR A 410 15.86 -20.63 22.84
CA TYR A 410 16.09 -20.86 24.26
C TYR A 410 15.94 -22.32 24.64
N PHE A 411 14.89 -23.01 24.15
CA PHE A 411 14.71 -24.45 24.32
C PHE A 411 15.74 -25.26 23.55
N ALA A 412 16.12 -24.82 22.35
CA ALA A 412 17.14 -25.43 21.52
C ALA A 412 18.53 -25.47 22.19
N ARG A 413 18.81 -24.52 23.09
CA ARG A 413 20.09 -24.41 23.80
C ARG A 413 20.49 -25.70 24.51
N PHE A 414 19.53 -26.41 25.12
CA PHE A 414 19.75 -27.62 25.89
C PHE A 414 19.77 -28.91 25.02
N THR A 415 19.41 -28.78 23.75
CA THR A 415 19.26 -29.94 22.86
C THR A 415 20.64 -30.48 22.44
N LYS A 416 20.87 -31.79 22.70
CA LYS A 416 22.14 -32.47 22.39
C LYS A 416 22.09 -33.30 21.09
N LYS A 417 20.89 -33.72 20.63
CA LYS A 417 20.72 -34.59 19.46
C LYS A 417 20.70 -33.78 18.17
N THR A 418 21.47 -34.13 17.16
CA THR A 418 21.58 -33.45 15.88
C THR A 418 20.23 -33.35 15.13
N ILE A 419 19.44 -34.43 15.17
CA ILE A 419 18.13 -34.49 14.51
C ILE A 419 17.20 -33.44 15.09
N TRP A 420 17.16 -33.28 16.42
CA TRP A 420 16.33 -32.24 17.05
C TRP A 420 16.81 -30.83 16.72
N LEU A 421 18.10 -30.57 16.66
CA LEU A 421 18.64 -29.27 16.22
C LEU A 421 18.23 -28.97 14.78
N PHE A 422 18.24 -29.98 13.91
CA PHE A 422 17.76 -29.84 12.54
C PHE A 422 16.27 -29.49 12.48
N ILE A 423 15.41 -30.22 13.20
CA ILE A 423 13.97 -29.95 13.27
C ILE A 423 13.72 -28.55 13.83
N ILE A 424 14.40 -28.15 14.89
CA ILE A 424 14.25 -26.84 15.51
C ILE A 424 14.65 -25.71 14.54
N SER A 425 15.62 -25.91 13.65
CA SER A 425 15.98 -24.91 12.64
C SER A 425 14.82 -24.56 11.71
N PHE A 426 13.89 -25.48 11.46
CA PHE A 426 12.66 -25.18 10.73
C PHE A 426 11.67 -24.38 11.59
N PHE A 427 11.56 -24.73 12.89
CA PHE A 427 10.68 -23.99 13.78
C PHE A 427 11.07 -22.52 13.96
N ILE A 428 12.37 -22.19 13.82
CA ILE A 428 12.86 -20.80 13.82
C ILE A 428 12.27 -20.01 12.65
N LEU A 429 12.05 -20.64 11.49
CA LEU A 429 11.53 -19.96 10.29
C LEU A 429 10.00 -19.78 10.30
N ILE A 430 9.26 -20.62 11.03
CA ILE A 430 7.78 -20.61 11.00
C ILE A 430 7.18 -19.25 11.31
N PRO A 431 7.62 -18.47 12.32
CA PRO A 431 7.05 -17.16 12.61
C PRO A 431 7.18 -16.14 11.47
N PHE A 432 8.15 -16.32 10.58
CA PHE A 432 8.42 -15.41 9.47
C PHE A 432 7.63 -15.74 8.21
N VAL A 433 7.22 -17.01 8.01
CA VAL A 433 6.53 -17.46 6.80
C VAL A 433 5.28 -16.62 6.48
N PRO A 434 4.37 -16.36 7.42
CA PRO A 434 3.18 -15.55 7.13
C PRO A 434 3.53 -14.14 6.66
N TYR A 435 4.61 -13.54 7.19
CA TYR A 435 5.06 -12.21 6.78
C TYR A 435 5.64 -12.19 5.36
N VAL A 436 6.41 -13.20 4.98
CA VAL A 436 6.94 -13.33 3.62
C VAL A 436 5.81 -13.46 2.60
N ILE A 437 4.81 -14.28 2.88
CA ILE A 437 3.65 -14.46 2.00
C ILE A 437 2.87 -13.13 1.89
N ASN A 438 2.61 -12.48 3.01
CA ASN A 438 1.86 -11.23 3.02
C ASN A 438 2.58 -10.08 2.32
N ILE A 439 3.91 -9.98 2.47
CA ILE A 439 4.73 -9.03 1.72
C ILE A 439 4.60 -9.29 0.21
N ALA A 440 4.64 -10.55 -0.22
CA ALA A 440 4.47 -10.90 -1.62
C ALA A 440 3.06 -10.54 -2.16
N GLU A 441 2.03 -10.63 -1.31
CA GLU A 441 0.65 -10.29 -1.66
C GLU A 441 0.39 -8.80 -1.74
N ASN A 442 0.91 -8.00 -0.81
CA ASN A 442 0.48 -6.62 -0.60
C ASN A 442 1.50 -5.57 -1.05
N VAL A 443 2.75 -5.97 -1.31
CA VAL A 443 3.82 -5.04 -1.69
C VAL A 443 3.94 -4.93 -3.20
N SER A 444 4.04 -3.70 -3.72
CA SER A 444 4.29 -3.50 -5.15
C SER A 444 5.68 -4.03 -5.55
N PRO A 445 5.87 -4.52 -6.78
CA PRO A 445 7.16 -5.04 -7.24
C PRO A 445 8.33 -4.06 -7.07
N GLU A 446 8.09 -2.77 -7.29
CA GLU A 446 9.09 -1.72 -7.12
C GLU A 446 9.52 -1.57 -5.65
N LYS A 447 8.56 -1.45 -4.73
CA LYS A 447 8.84 -1.36 -3.30
C LYS A 447 9.47 -2.66 -2.77
N LEU A 448 9.05 -3.80 -3.30
CA LEU A 448 9.65 -5.09 -2.96
C LEU A 448 11.12 -5.15 -3.42
N ASN A 449 11.41 -4.66 -4.62
CA ASN A 449 12.79 -4.57 -5.10
C ASN A 449 13.62 -3.66 -4.19
N ASN A 450 13.12 -2.47 -3.83
CA ASN A 450 13.80 -1.55 -2.91
C ASN A 450 13.99 -2.14 -1.49
N LEU A 451 13.08 -3.00 -1.04
CA LEU A 451 13.23 -3.73 0.22
C LEU A 451 14.32 -4.79 0.15
N ILE A 452 14.44 -5.50 -0.96
CA ILE A 452 15.40 -6.59 -1.14
C ILE A 452 16.79 -6.08 -1.52
N VAL A 453 16.85 -5.12 -2.45
CA VAL A 453 18.08 -4.46 -2.90
C VAL A 453 18.33 -3.27 -1.98
N THR A 454 19.14 -3.49 -0.95
CA THR A 454 19.41 -2.50 0.10
C THR A 454 20.89 -2.16 0.17
N ASP A 455 21.17 -1.03 0.80
CA ASP A 455 22.51 -0.58 1.17
C ASP A 455 23.14 -1.46 2.27
N PHE A 456 24.27 -1.03 2.80
CA PHE A 456 24.95 -1.70 3.90
C PHE A 456 24.07 -1.87 5.15
N TRP A 457 23.28 -0.86 5.52
CA TRP A 457 22.46 -0.87 6.74
C TRP A 457 21.29 -1.85 6.61
N GLY A 458 20.63 -1.88 5.45
CA GLY A 458 19.59 -2.88 5.21
C GLY A 458 20.14 -4.30 5.20
N ASN A 459 21.31 -4.53 4.60
CA ASN A 459 21.96 -5.83 4.65
C ASN A 459 22.44 -6.21 6.06
N LEU A 460 22.77 -5.23 6.93
CA LEU A 460 23.06 -5.50 8.33
C LEU A 460 21.82 -6.00 9.08
N LEU A 461 20.65 -5.44 8.83
CA LEU A 461 19.40 -5.94 9.42
C LEU A 461 19.07 -7.36 8.93
N TYR A 462 19.25 -7.64 7.64
CA TYR A 462 19.12 -9.01 7.12
C TYR A 462 20.10 -9.98 7.77
N ALA A 463 21.37 -9.60 7.95
CA ALA A 463 22.36 -10.39 8.65
C ALA A 463 21.90 -10.70 10.07
N LEU A 464 21.51 -9.68 10.86
CA LEU A 464 21.03 -9.87 12.24
C LEU A 464 19.86 -10.84 12.31
N MET A 465 18.92 -10.76 11.36
CA MET A 465 17.79 -11.68 11.30
C MET A 465 18.20 -13.12 10.97
N LEU A 466 19.22 -13.34 10.12
CA LEU A 466 19.66 -14.66 9.68
C LEU A 466 20.67 -15.32 10.63
N ILE A 467 21.46 -14.53 11.36
CA ILE A 467 22.54 -15.05 12.22
C ILE A 467 22.07 -16.10 13.24
N PRO A 468 20.93 -16.01 13.92
CA PRO A 468 20.47 -17.07 14.80
C PRO A 468 20.36 -18.42 14.08
N LEU A 469 19.82 -18.40 12.85
CA LEU A 469 19.72 -19.60 12.02
C LEU A 469 21.11 -20.07 11.55
N GLU A 470 22.00 -19.17 11.14
CA GLU A 470 23.36 -19.47 10.72
C GLU A 470 24.16 -20.14 11.84
N ILE A 471 24.14 -19.62 13.06
CA ILE A 471 24.83 -20.21 14.19
C ILE A 471 24.19 -21.53 14.62
N MET A 472 22.88 -21.71 14.48
CA MET A 472 22.23 -23.01 14.70
C MET A 472 22.79 -24.07 13.75
N TRP A 473 22.95 -23.73 12.46
CA TRP A 473 23.55 -24.62 11.48
C TRP A 473 25.01 -24.90 11.76
N LEU A 474 25.77 -23.90 12.24
CA LEU A 474 27.16 -24.11 12.71
C LEU A 474 27.22 -25.14 13.85
N ARG A 475 26.25 -25.09 14.79
CA ARG A 475 26.15 -26.13 15.86
C ARG A 475 25.87 -27.50 15.29
N ILE A 476 25.01 -27.62 14.26
CA ILE A 476 24.74 -28.89 13.57
C ILE A 476 26.02 -29.43 12.94
N PHE A 477 26.80 -28.59 12.27
CA PHE A 477 28.08 -29.00 11.65
C PHE A 477 29.12 -29.45 12.67
N ILE A 478 29.27 -28.70 13.76
CA ILE A 478 30.16 -29.08 14.87
C ILE A 478 29.77 -30.45 15.42
N ARG A 479 28.46 -30.69 15.59
CA ARG A 479 27.97 -31.98 16.12
C ARG A 479 28.20 -33.15 15.16
N LEU A 480 27.94 -32.94 13.87
CA LEU A 480 28.22 -33.92 12.85
C LEU A 480 29.70 -34.28 12.79
N ASN A 481 30.60 -33.29 12.96
CA ASN A 481 32.04 -33.52 13.02
C ASN A 481 32.42 -34.37 14.22
N VAL A 482 31.91 -34.08 15.43
CA VAL A 482 32.16 -34.88 16.62
C VAL A 482 31.65 -36.32 16.46
N TYR A 483 30.39 -36.45 15.96
CA TYR A 483 29.80 -37.78 15.72
C TYR A 483 30.56 -38.58 14.66
N GLY A 484 30.96 -37.96 13.56
CA GLY A 484 31.71 -38.60 12.50
C GLY A 484 33.09 -39.05 12.96
N LYS A 485 33.81 -38.24 13.76
CA LYS A 485 35.08 -38.62 14.36
C LYS A 485 34.94 -39.80 15.30
N GLN A 486 33.90 -39.85 16.13
CA GLN A 486 33.63 -40.98 17.02
C GLN A 486 33.36 -42.29 16.25
N LYS A 487 32.78 -42.22 15.07
CA LYS A 487 32.49 -43.37 14.19
C LYS A 487 33.61 -43.68 13.18
N GLY A 488 34.73 -42.97 13.22
CA GLY A 488 35.84 -43.19 12.27
C GLY A 488 35.46 -42.79 10.82
N MET A 489 34.49 -41.93 10.63
CA MET A 489 34.06 -41.50 9.30
C MET A 489 35.09 -40.55 8.67
N SER A 490 35.28 -40.67 7.34
CA SER A 490 36.13 -39.75 6.62
C SER A 490 35.55 -38.34 6.66
N ILE A 491 36.39 -37.33 6.65
CA ILE A 491 35.99 -35.90 6.64
C ILE A 491 35.04 -35.63 5.50
N PHE A 492 35.26 -36.20 4.30
CA PHE A 492 34.36 -36.04 3.13
C PHE A 492 32.93 -36.54 3.39
N LYS A 493 32.74 -37.63 4.12
CA LYS A 493 31.41 -38.15 4.50
C LYS A 493 30.69 -37.19 5.46
N ILE A 494 31.44 -36.59 6.39
CA ILE A 494 30.88 -35.61 7.34
C ILE A 494 30.39 -34.35 6.62
N TYR A 495 31.25 -33.80 5.74
CA TYR A 495 30.87 -32.64 4.93
C TYR A 495 29.73 -32.96 3.98
N GLY A 496 29.71 -34.15 3.36
CA GLY A 496 28.61 -34.58 2.51
C GLY A 496 27.26 -34.62 3.24
N MET A 497 27.22 -35.16 4.46
CA MET A 497 26.01 -35.15 5.30
C MET A 497 25.62 -33.74 5.71
N ALA A 498 26.56 -32.89 6.08
CA ALA A 498 26.29 -31.51 6.43
C ALA A 498 25.72 -30.74 5.24
N PHE A 499 26.30 -30.89 4.06
CA PHE A 499 25.86 -30.26 2.83
C PHE A 499 24.47 -30.75 2.38
N SER A 500 24.21 -32.08 2.49
CA SER A 500 22.88 -32.62 2.13
C SER A 500 21.75 -32.06 3.02
N LEU A 501 22.00 -31.91 4.32
CA LEU A 501 21.06 -31.29 5.24
C LEU A 501 20.85 -29.81 4.91
N LEU A 502 21.91 -29.06 4.58
CA LEU A 502 21.82 -27.67 4.16
C LEU A 502 21.01 -27.51 2.87
N LEU A 503 21.21 -28.43 1.92
CA LEU A 503 20.45 -28.43 0.66
C LEU A 503 18.95 -28.60 0.93
N ILE A 504 18.53 -29.44 1.86
CA ILE A 504 17.12 -29.62 2.25
C ILE A 504 16.54 -28.30 2.80
N LEU A 505 17.29 -27.59 3.64
CA LEU A 505 16.84 -26.28 4.13
C LEU A 505 16.68 -25.27 2.99
N LEU A 506 17.65 -25.18 2.09
CA LEU A 506 17.61 -24.27 0.95
C LEU A 506 16.47 -24.61 0.00
N LEU A 507 16.17 -25.89 -0.22
CA LEU A 507 15.01 -26.32 -0.98
C LEU A 507 13.69 -25.87 -0.31
N MET A 508 13.59 -25.97 1.01
CA MET A 508 12.41 -25.50 1.73
C MET A 508 12.25 -23.99 1.61
N ILE A 509 13.31 -23.21 1.78
CA ILE A 509 13.26 -21.74 1.56
C ILE A 509 12.86 -21.44 0.11
N SER A 510 13.42 -22.16 -0.86
CA SER A 510 13.06 -22.03 -2.27
C SER A 510 11.58 -22.30 -2.54
N THR A 511 10.97 -23.30 -1.88
CA THR A 511 9.53 -23.58 -2.05
C THR A 511 8.67 -22.45 -1.49
N ILE A 512 9.01 -21.88 -0.35
CA ILE A 512 8.30 -20.74 0.24
C ILE A 512 8.38 -19.53 -0.70
N LEU A 513 9.57 -19.21 -1.19
CA LEU A 513 9.76 -18.08 -2.12
C LEU A 513 9.10 -18.35 -3.49
N SER A 514 9.07 -19.60 -3.96
CA SER A 514 8.35 -19.95 -5.20
C SER A 514 6.84 -19.79 -5.08
N VAL A 515 6.26 -20.10 -3.93
CA VAL A 515 4.84 -19.79 -3.66
C VAL A 515 4.61 -18.27 -3.69
N ALA A 516 5.47 -17.52 -3.02
CA ALA A 516 5.41 -16.06 -3.01
C ALA A 516 5.52 -15.45 -4.43
N THR A 517 6.42 -15.96 -5.29
CA THR A 517 6.56 -15.49 -6.68
C THR A 517 5.32 -15.80 -7.53
N LYS A 518 4.69 -16.96 -7.33
CA LYS A 518 3.43 -17.30 -8.05
C LYS A 518 2.29 -16.37 -7.67
N ILE A 519 2.18 -16.00 -6.39
CA ILE A 519 1.18 -15.04 -5.91
C ILE A 519 1.42 -13.67 -6.55
N GLN A 520 2.66 -13.19 -6.55
CA GLN A 520 3.03 -11.93 -7.15
C GLN A 520 2.81 -11.91 -8.68
N GLY A 521 3.16 -12.99 -9.39
CA GLY A 521 2.99 -13.11 -10.84
C GLY A 521 1.53 -13.05 -11.29
N LYS A 522 0.58 -13.56 -10.50
CA LYS A 522 -0.84 -13.42 -10.80
C LYS A 522 -1.30 -11.95 -10.78
N LYS A 523 -0.77 -11.13 -9.87
CA LYS A 523 -1.11 -9.70 -9.78
C LYS A 523 -0.55 -8.88 -10.95
N ILE A 524 0.67 -9.17 -11.38
CA ILE A 524 1.31 -8.46 -12.50
C ILE A 524 0.54 -8.69 -13.81
N SER A 525 0.13 -9.92 -14.09
CA SER A 525 -0.61 -10.26 -15.32
C SER A 525 -1.98 -9.58 -15.42
N LEU A 526 -2.57 -9.16 -14.30
CA LEU A 526 -3.84 -8.43 -14.28
C LEU A 526 -3.64 -6.93 -14.57
N ASN A 527 -2.53 -6.35 -14.13
CA ASN A 527 -2.22 -4.94 -14.37
C ASN A 527 -1.71 -4.66 -15.80
N GLU A 528 -1.10 -5.64 -16.48
CA GLU A 528 -0.61 -5.47 -17.87
C GLU A 528 -1.73 -5.36 -18.91
N LYS A 529 -2.97 -5.76 -18.59
CA LYS A 529 -4.10 -5.71 -19.55
C LYS A 529 -4.61 -4.30 -19.87
N GLN A 530 -4.12 -3.25 -19.23
CA GLN A 530 -4.54 -1.87 -19.45
C GLN A 530 -3.43 -0.96 -20.02
N ASN A 531 -2.48 -1.49 -20.74
CA ASN A 531 -1.50 -0.66 -21.46
C ASN A 531 -2.14 -0.04 -22.71
N TYR A 532 -2.73 1.15 -22.57
CA TYR A 532 -3.13 1.98 -23.69
C TYR A 532 -1.89 2.48 -24.43
N GLU A 533 -1.79 2.26 -25.74
CA GLU A 533 -0.80 2.92 -26.58
C GLU A 533 -1.15 4.40 -26.70
N ILE A 534 -0.28 5.27 -26.23
CA ILE A 534 -0.47 6.72 -26.31
C ILE A 534 0.22 7.22 -27.57
N LYS A 535 -0.56 7.67 -28.55
CA LYS A 535 -0.07 8.34 -29.75
C LYS A 535 0.17 9.82 -29.45
N LYS A 536 1.40 10.29 -29.62
CA LYS A 536 1.77 11.69 -29.39
C LYS A 536 1.63 12.50 -30.69
N TYR A 537 0.96 13.64 -30.57
CA TYR A 537 0.83 14.64 -31.63
C TYR A 537 1.33 15.99 -31.12
N GLU A 538 2.32 16.58 -31.80
CA GLU A 538 2.75 17.95 -31.53
C GLU A 538 1.98 18.90 -32.44
N GLN A 539 1.29 19.88 -31.86
CA GLN A 539 0.55 20.88 -32.61
C GLN A 539 1.51 21.96 -33.13
N THR A 540 1.99 21.78 -34.35
CA THR A 540 2.66 22.84 -35.13
C THR A 540 1.59 23.70 -35.82
N ASN A 541 1.89 24.99 -36.07
CA ASN A 541 0.90 26.00 -36.53
C ASN A 541 0.19 25.70 -37.88
N ASN A 542 0.50 24.60 -38.55
CA ASN A 542 0.08 24.31 -39.92
C ASN A 542 -0.75 23.05 -40.12
N GLU A 543 -1.14 22.28 -39.10
CA GLU A 543 -1.93 21.06 -39.30
C GLU A 543 -3.42 21.30 -39.10
N LYS A 544 -4.20 21.13 -40.19
CA LYS A 544 -5.65 21.29 -40.24
C LYS A 544 -6.46 20.16 -39.60
N ASP A 545 -5.83 19.02 -39.26
CA ASP A 545 -6.53 17.78 -38.89
C ASP A 545 -6.42 17.40 -37.40
N ILE A 546 -5.98 18.32 -36.51
CA ILE A 546 -5.90 18.00 -35.10
C ILE A 546 -7.29 18.17 -34.45
N PRO A 547 -7.82 17.15 -33.75
CA PRO A 547 -9.17 17.21 -33.17
C PRO A 547 -9.31 18.14 -31.98
N VAL A 548 -8.22 18.81 -31.57
CA VAL A 548 -8.19 19.75 -30.44
C VAL A 548 -7.74 21.13 -30.92
N LYS A 549 -8.54 22.16 -30.60
CA LYS A 549 -8.24 23.56 -30.93
C LYS A 549 -7.95 24.33 -29.64
N ILE A 550 -6.84 25.05 -29.60
CA ILE A 550 -6.44 25.87 -28.45
C ILE A 550 -6.32 27.30 -28.92
N TYR A 551 -7.14 28.17 -28.31
CA TYR A 551 -7.17 29.60 -28.61
C TYR A 551 -6.64 30.39 -27.42
N PHE A 552 -5.93 31.48 -27.70
CA PHE A 552 -5.42 32.44 -26.73
C PHE A 552 -6.00 33.82 -27.02
N ASN A 553 -6.57 34.45 -25.99
CA ASN A 553 -6.99 35.85 -26.05
C ASN A 553 -6.25 36.61 -24.96
N PHE A 554 -5.86 37.83 -25.27
CA PHE A 554 -5.06 38.68 -24.38
C PHE A 554 -5.77 40.00 -24.19
N TYR A 555 -5.85 40.45 -22.94
CA TYR A 555 -6.44 41.75 -22.59
C TYR A 555 -5.46 42.44 -21.64
N ASN A 556 -4.95 43.61 -22.05
CA ASN A 556 -4.06 44.40 -21.23
C ASN A 556 -4.87 45.44 -20.44
N TYR A 557 -4.59 45.54 -19.16
CA TYR A 557 -5.16 46.53 -18.26
C TYR A 557 -4.08 47.05 -17.32
N LEU A 558 -3.62 48.29 -17.55
CA LEU A 558 -2.50 48.92 -16.86
C LEU A 558 -1.24 48.02 -16.93
N ASP A 559 -0.66 47.68 -15.78
CA ASP A 559 0.55 46.83 -15.66
C ASP A 559 0.23 45.33 -15.67
N PHE A 560 -1.01 44.93 -15.88
CA PHE A 560 -1.48 43.55 -15.86
C PHE A 560 -2.01 43.12 -17.22
N LYS A 561 -1.82 41.86 -17.50
CA LYS A 561 -2.32 41.16 -18.68
C LYS A 561 -3.18 39.98 -18.25
N THR A 562 -4.44 39.98 -18.72
CA THR A 562 -5.30 38.82 -18.58
C THR A 562 -5.13 37.91 -19.78
N VAL A 563 -4.85 36.64 -19.54
CA VAL A 563 -4.67 35.61 -20.55
C VAL A 563 -5.82 34.61 -20.44
N ASP A 564 -6.60 34.51 -21.52
CA ASP A 564 -7.68 33.54 -21.65
C ASP A 564 -7.20 32.37 -22.52
N ILE A 565 -7.19 31.18 -21.96
CA ILE A 565 -6.88 29.93 -22.67
C ILE A 565 -8.21 29.21 -22.90
N THR A 566 -8.61 29.06 -24.16
CA THR A 566 -9.82 28.30 -24.52
C THR A 566 -9.39 27.01 -25.20
N ILE A 567 -9.78 25.87 -24.62
CA ILE A 567 -9.54 24.54 -25.15
C ILE A 567 -10.88 24.00 -25.66
N GLN A 568 -10.91 23.56 -26.91
CA GLN A 568 -12.07 22.97 -27.57
C GLN A 568 -11.66 21.69 -28.27
N SER A 569 -12.39 20.60 -28.04
CA SER A 569 -12.14 19.29 -28.66
C SER A 569 -13.44 18.67 -29.14
N ASP A 570 -13.37 18.00 -30.29
CA ASP A 570 -14.48 17.15 -30.79
C ASP A 570 -14.45 15.75 -30.13
N LEU A 571 -13.30 15.37 -29.51
CA LEU A 571 -13.10 14.14 -28.77
C LEU A 571 -13.39 14.36 -27.27
N THR A 572 -13.58 13.26 -26.53
CA THR A 572 -13.68 13.30 -25.09
C THR A 572 -12.32 13.64 -24.49
N ILE A 573 -12.22 14.75 -23.77
CA ILE A 573 -10.99 15.12 -23.05
C ILE A 573 -10.94 14.32 -21.76
N LEU A 574 -9.89 13.53 -21.58
CA LEU A 574 -9.66 12.81 -20.33
C LEU A 574 -9.08 13.73 -19.27
N TRP A 575 -8.10 14.53 -19.64
CA TRP A 575 -7.44 15.48 -18.78
C TRP A 575 -6.54 16.41 -19.58
N TYR A 576 -6.22 17.56 -19.03
CA TYR A 576 -5.17 18.41 -19.57
C TYR A 576 -4.36 19.08 -18.48
N LYS A 577 -3.09 19.27 -18.76
CA LYS A 577 -2.10 19.90 -17.90
C LYS A 577 -1.64 21.19 -18.52
N ILE A 578 -1.64 22.25 -17.74
CA ILE A 578 -1.15 23.58 -18.16
C ILE A 578 -0.04 23.97 -17.19
N ASN A 579 1.18 24.07 -17.73
CA ASN A 579 2.36 24.52 -17.02
C ASN A 579 2.79 25.85 -17.59
N ILE A 580 2.93 26.87 -16.75
CA ILE A 580 3.41 28.20 -17.15
C ILE A 580 4.74 28.43 -16.46
N LYS A 581 5.79 28.66 -17.25
CA LYS A 581 7.12 28.94 -16.75
C LYS A 581 7.49 30.39 -17.07
N SER A 582 8.15 31.06 -16.11
CA SER A 582 8.72 32.39 -16.29
C SER A 582 10.16 32.41 -15.77
N PRO A 583 11.14 32.98 -16.51
CA PRO A 583 12.53 32.94 -16.10
C PRO A 583 12.86 33.79 -14.86
N ASN A 584 12.07 34.85 -14.56
CA ASN A 584 12.49 35.83 -13.55
C ASN A 584 11.46 36.09 -12.44
N SER A 585 10.25 35.53 -12.51
CA SER A 585 9.16 35.91 -11.60
C SER A 585 8.10 34.83 -11.44
N ILE A 586 7.18 35.06 -10.53
CA ILE A 586 5.97 34.25 -10.38
C ILE A 586 5.07 34.47 -11.61
N PRO A 587 4.72 33.43 -12.39
CA PRO A 587 4.01 33.59 -13.65
C PRO A 587 2.55 34.06 -13.47
N ILE A 588 1.86 33.60 -12.41
CA ILE A 588 0.43 33.86 -12.18
C ILE A 588 0.22 34.63 -10.88
N TYR A 589 -0.56 35.69 -10.93
CA TYR A 589 -0.98 36.48 -9.77
C TYR A 589 -2.34 36.02 -9.25
N ASP A 590 -3.30 35.81 -10.17
CA ASP A 590 -4.65 35.41 -9.86
C ASP A 590 -5.22 34.60 -11.02
N SER A 591 -6.20 33.74 -10.77
CA SER A 591 -6.85 32.92 -11.77
C SER A 591 -8.24 32.46 -11.33
N ASP A 592 -9.08 32.16 -12.32
CA ASP A 592 -10.38 31.51 -12.14
C ASP A 592 -10.25 30.06 -11.63
N PHE A 593 -9.07 29.45 -11.78
CA PHE A 593 -8.77 28.08 -11.35
C PHE A 593 -7.74 28.06 -10.24
N GLU A 594 -7.85 27.05 -9.37
CA GLU A 594 -6.84 26.78 -8.38
C GLU A 594 -5.49 26.47 -9.05
N PHE A 595 -4.45 27.14 -8.60
CA PHE A 595 -3.10 27.00 -9.14
C PHE A 595 -2.06 26.99 -8.04
N ARG A 596 -0.90 26.41 -8.33
CA ARG A 596 0.25 26.41 -7.43
C ARG A 596 1.44 27.07 -8.09
N ASN A 597 1.96 28.09 -7.44
CA ASN A 597 3.21 28.73 -7.81
C ASN A 597 4.39 28.04 -7.13
N ILE A 598 5.38 27.62 -7.92
CA ILE A 598 6.61 26.99 -7.44
C ILE A 598 7.78 27.87 -7.87
N LYS A 599 8.55 28.38 -6.91
CA LYS A 599 9.82 29.05 -7.20
C LYS A 599 10.90 28.01 -7.42
N THR A 600 11.59 28.07 -8.55
CA THR A 600 12.75 27.26 -8.87
C THR A 600 13.99 28.15 -8.97
N ILE A 601 15.18 27.54 -9.02
CA ILE A 601 16.46 28.26 -9.17
C ILE A 601 16.49 29.01 -10.52
N GLU A 602 15.77 28.51 -11.53
CA GLU A 602 15.71 29.03 -12.90
C GLU A 602 14.54 29.97 -13.17
N GLY A 603 13.74 30.33 -12.14
CA GLY A 603 12.57 31.18 -12.28
C GLY A 603 11.33 30.66 -11.53
N GLY A 604 10.12 31.05 -11.99
CA GLY A 604 8.85 30.59 -11.45
C GLY A 604 8.15 29.61 -12.38
N CYS A 605 7.46 28.64 -11.81
CA CYS A 605 6.55 27.74 -12.52
C CYS A 605 5.18 27.74 -11.84
N SER A 606 4.13 27.80 -12.65
CA SER A 606 2.74 27.70 -12.16
C SER A 606 2.04 26.53 -12.83
N ASN A 607 1.38 25.70 -12.03
CA ASN A 607 0.58 24.57 -12.49
C ASN A 607 -0.86 24.77 -12.07
N PHE A 608 -1.80 24.54 -12.98
CA PHE A 608 -3.23 24.54 -12.69
C PHE A 608 -3.69 23.17 -12.23
N PHE A 609 -4.65 23.16 -11.29
CA PHE A 609 -5.33 21.95 -10.87
C PHE A 609 -6.62 21.78 -11.68
N ILE A 610 -6.59 20.88 -12.64
CA ILE A 610 -7.71 20.61 -13.55
C ILE A 610 -8.35 19.28 -13.18
N PRO A 611 -9.67 19.25 -12.89
CA PRO A 611 -10.40 18.01 -12.65
C PRO A 611 -10.35 17.07 -13.86
N TYR A 612 -10.38 15.75 -13.62
CA TYR A 612 -10.50 14.76 -14.69
C TYR A 612 -11.85 14.87 -15.39
N LEU A 613 -11.90 14.46 -16.66
CA LEU A 613 -13.05 14.54 -17.54
C LEU A 613 -13.63 15.97 -17.62
N PRO A 614 -12.80 16.97 -17.97
CA PRO A 614 -13.28 18.33 -18.17
C PRO A 614 -14.21 18.39 -19.39
N PRO A 615 -15.02 19.46 -19.52
CA PRO A 615 -15.92 19.61 -20.67
C PRO A 615 -15.15 19.72 -21.99
N LYS A 616 -15.79 19.33 -23.10
CA LYS A 616 -15.22 19.42 -24.46
C LYS A 616 -14.80 20.85 -24.85
N LYS A 617 -15.40 21.85 -24.23
CA LYS A 617 -15.02 23.25 -24.34
C LYS A 617 -14.85 23.84 -22.95
N SER A 618 -13.65 24.30 -22.64
CA SER A 618 -13.31 24.94 -21.37
C SER A 618 -12.54 26.21 -21.60
N LYS A 619 -12.72 27.18 -20.71
CA LYS A 619 -12.00 28.45 -20.71
C LYS A 619 -11.34 28.61 -19.34
N ILE A 620 -10.06 28.93 -19.33
CA ILE A 620 -9.28 29.23 -18.15
C ILE A 620 -8.73 30.65 -18.32
N SER A 621 -8.96 31.49 -17.32
CA SER A 621 -8.48 32.87 -17.32
C SER A 621 -7.50 33.05 -16.16
N TYR A 622 -6.37 33.72 -16.42
CA TYR A 622 -5.43 34.08 -15.37
C TYR A 622 -4.82 35.47 -15.61
N ILE A 623 -4.35 36.08 -14.55
CA ILE A 623 -3.77 37.43 -14.54
C ILE A 623 -2.27 37.31 -14.32
N THR A 624 -1.49 37.99 -15.16
CA THR A 624 -0.04 38.12 -15.05
C THR A 624 0.37 39.58 -15.21
N LYS A 625 1.63 39.93 -14.92
CA LYS A 625 2.16 41.25 -15.25
C LYS A 625 2.51 41.32 -16.74
N ASP A 626 2.27 42.46 -17.37
CA ASP A 626 2.41 42.64 -18.82
C ASP A 626 3.85 42.44 -19.34
N PHE A 627 4.85 42.72 -18.51
CA PHE A 627 6.30 42.63 -18.87
C PHE A 627 6.95 41.28 -18.57
N ILE A 628 6.16 40.25 -18.17
CA ILE A 628 6.71 38.95 -17.84
C ILE A 628 6.67 38.04 -19.06
N GLU A 629 7.84 37.61 -19.50
CA GLU A 629 7.96 36.55 -20.50
C GLU A 629 7.48 35.23 -19.92
N GLN A 630 6.61 34.54 -20.64
CA GLN A 630 6.02 33.29 -20.20
C GLN A 630 6.13 32.22 -21.29
N ASN A 631 6.48 31.03 -20.88
CA ASN A 631 6.41 29.83 -21.71
C ASN A 631 5.25 28.97 -21.21
N ILE A 632 4.18 28.85 -21.99
CA ILE A 632 3.00 28.07 -21.68
C ILE A 632 3.10 26.73 -22.37
N PHE A 633 3.19 25.68 -21.60
CA PHE A 633 3.20 24.29 -22.07
C PHE A 633 1.88 23.60 -21.71
N ILE A 634 1.14 23.14 -22.73
CA ILE A 634 -0.17 22.49 -22.58
C ILE A 634 -0.05 21.06 -23.11
N GLU A 635 -0.48 20.11 -22.29
CA GLU A 635 -0.63 18.70 -22.62
C GLU A 635 -2.09 18.33 -22.50
N ILE A 636 -2.72 17.79 -23.54
CA ILE A 636 -4.13 17.42 -23.58
C ILE A 636 -4.23 15.94 -23.94
N PHE A 637 -4.87 15.17 -23.08
CA PHE A 637 -5.15 13.76 -23.29
C PHE A 637 -6.59 13.59 -23.73
N CYS A 638 -6.81 13.01 -24.90
CA CYS A 638 -8.12 12.76 -25.47
C CYS A 638 -8.32 11.27 -25.75
N LEU A 639 -9.58 10.82 -25.61
CA LEU A 639 -10.02 9.49 -25.96
C LEU A 639 -10.63 9.51 -27.37
N THR A 640 -10.14 8.62 -28.25
CA THR A 640 -10.74 8.43 -29.56
C THR A 640 -11.95 7.49 -29.48
N PRO A 641 -12.83 7.47 -30.50
CA PRO A 641 -13.93 6.51 -30.58
C PRO A 641 -13.50 5.03 -30.58
N ASN A 642 -12.23 4.78 -30.91
CA ASN A 642 -11.63 3.43 -30.90
C ASN A 642 -10.97 3.08 -29.55
N ASN A 643 -11.20 3.86 -28.51
CA ASN A 643 -10.57 3.74 -27.19
C ASN A 643 -9.03 3.90 -27.17
N ASP A 644 -8.44 4.52 -28.19
CA ASP A 644 -7.03 4.91 -28.18
C ASP A 644 -6.87 6.25 -27.45
N ILE A 645 -5.77 6.42 -26.70
CA ILE A 645 -5.43 7.68 -26.06
C ILE A 645 -4.49 8.50 -26.95
N ILE A 646 -4.87 9.74 -27.24
CA ILE A 646 -4.07 10.71 -27.98
C ILE A 646 -3.56 11.76 -27.01
N LEU A 647 -2.26 12.07 -27.08
CA LEU A 647 -1.65 13.19 -26.39
C LEU A 647 -1.35 14.32 -27.38
N VAL A 648 -2.00 15.44 -27.21
CA VAL A 648 -1.76 16.67 -27.98
C VAL A 648 -0.95 17.63 -27.11
N THR A 649 0.20 18.09 -27.62
CA THR A 649 1.08 19.03 -26.92
C THR A 649 1.16 20.35 -27.68
N LYS A 650 1.14 21.46 -26.96
CA LYS A 650 1.35 22.81 -27.52
C LYS A 650 2.25 23.63 -26.61
N ASN A 651 3.23 24.27 -27.22
CA ASN A 651 4.15 25.17 -26.53
C ASN A 651 3.99 26.58 -27.15
N ILE A 652 3.83 27.59 -26.30
CA ILE A 652 3.64 28.99 -26.73
C ILE A 652 4.52 29.89 -25.85
N LEU A 653 5.24 30.76 -26.49
CA LEU A 653 6.05 31.81 -25.88
C LEU A 653 5.22 33.10 -25.94
N LEU A 654 4.96 33.71 -24.80
CA LEU A 654 4.22 34.98 -24.66
C LEU A 654 5.15 36.08 -24.22
#